data_7dc233f5f1d46bbc9f5b6d276df6ba60
#
_entry.id   7dc233f5f1d46bbc9f5b6d276df6ba60
#
_cell.length_a   1.000
_cell.length_b   1.000
_cell.length_c   1.000
_cell.angle_alpha   90.00
_cell.angle_beta   90.00
_cell.angle_gamma   90.00
#
_symmetry.space_group_name_H-M   'P 1'
#
loop_
_entity.id
_entity.type
_entity.pdbx_description
1 polymer ?
#
loop_
_entity_poly.entity_id
_entity_poly.type
_entity_poly.pdbx_seq_one_letter_code
_entity_poly.pdbx_strand_id
1 'polypeptide(L)'
;MSQGANATPTRTRIGALAAVFAAGFVAVGAHLWSVMVADHATWSRRSAENRWAFHSVPARRGAIFDRTGALLAVDEATTEVTLLYARFRLRHPVGAAVHGATRWAGCLPQHAGKVYDYGDGALGPEGAVRDLLAMPAAVLRPRVLPRQLASELASASATVLAHCSGQTRARVFTALRQAALADDGRCVGDVLAMPRADVLARFDRLWRDLRELDARLQRSAASQPGRALGADERSGLIATLEALRPRSLAGERVTWMIPDPKDPTKSVEKQGSKVEDVRVVFATHVPFDLAAELRVDARSQAGIDVQPTLARRQEVAADSALAALLGVVDRIDRTVPSKEWLDTLVDARLPDDWLHDVELPAELDIDGGRERLVQASVDHYKREALLRERRGLSGIEREFNGTLTGRLGVRFAAHDSRRREQQLLEHLQVEAGGDVRLTFDLSLQRVAESAARTAHRRQAFGDALDRVRTEAALVVVDARTGDVLAYAGAPVSTPWARNLAGIQWIGNGSVGSLAKPFVLVEQLKAEAMGWTHRPLAGFEACNGRNCGGHAHWDGGKDPVEALAESCNSFYYQSGIGLGEDGVARALRRFGLAPAAAGDPYVACWQPAVAGIPAPAPVRDVERTALPQRAVGYGLQASPLHVARAYAGLATGWLPTLGVTPGARPRVPLDDVVGEVALVERGLRACVQNGTARRLRRLDELGVCGKTGTAEVGSGGENNAWFAGYLPPLGDEGVQMCFCAVVYWVQDAVHGGEAAGQLVVDFLAAVEQDPALRRRFLAEVGR
;
A
#
# COMPACT_ATOMS: atom_id res chain seq x y z
N MET A 1 -77.45 -43.85 52.79
CA MET A 1 -76.87 -44.72 51.78
C MET A 1 -75.83 -43.93 50.97
N SER A 2 -74.64 -44.39 51.10
CA SER A 2 -73.45 -44.23 50.27
C SER A 2 -73.20 -42.88 49.56
N GLN A 3 -72.35 -42.13 50.10
CA GLN A 3 -71.40 -41.29 49.35
C GLN A 3 -69.98 -41.62 49.85
N GLY A 4 -69.37 -42.49 49.19
CA GLY A 4 -67.97 -42.82 49.35
C GLY A 4 -67.48 -43.21 47.99
N ALA A 5 -66.67 -42.37 47.40
CA ALA A 5 -65.64 -42.69 46.40
C ALA A 5 -65.42 -41.48 45.47
N ASN A 6 -64.35 -40.79 45.61
CA ASN A 6 -63.54 -40.27 44.53
C ASN A 6 -62.34 -39.35 45.01
N ALA A 7 -61.74 -39.72 46.16
CA ALA A 7 -60.53 -38.99 46.62
C ALA A 7 -59.20 -39.66 46.19
N THR A 8 -59.23 -40.82 45.53
CA THR A 8 -58.06 -41.64 45.19
C THR A 8 -57.25 -41.15 43.97
N PRO A 9 -57.83 -40.59 42.88
CA PRO A 9 -57.00 -40.22 41.73
C PRO A 9 -56.11 -38.96 41.90
N THR A 10 -56.56 -38.08 42.82
CA THR A 10 -55.80 -36.79 43.06
C THR A 10 -54.53 -37.03 43.89
N ARG A 11 -54.61 -37.88 44.91
CA ARG A 11 -53.45 -38.28 45.74
C ARG A 11 -52.38 -39.02 44.95
N THR A 12 -52.75 -39.90 44.06
CA THR A 12 -51.85 -40.64 43.22
C THR A 12 -51.14 -39.69 42.21
N ARG A 13 -51.85 -38.72 41.63
CA ARG A 13 -51.28 -37.69 40.72
C ARG A 13 -50.33 -36.76 41.47
N ILE A 14 -50.66 -36.30 42.67
CA ILE A 14 -49.76 -35.48 43.51
C ILE A 14 -48.51 -36.28 43.88
N GLY A 15 -48.65 -37.57 44.24
CA GLY A 15 -47.56 -38.48 44.56
C GLY A 15 -46.62 -38.68 43.33
N ALA A 16 -47.21 -38.90 42.16
CA ALA A 16 -46.44 -39.02 40.91
C ALA A 16 -45.70 -37.73 40.58
N LEU A 17 -46.35 -36.57 40.75
CA LEU A 17 -45.69 -35.27 40.51
C LEU A 17 -44.57 -35.02 41.54
N ALA A 18 -44.77 -35.36 42.81
CA ALA A 18 -43.74 -35.27 43.84
C ALA A 18 -42.56 -36.19 43.56
N ALA A 19 -42.81 -37.38 43.06
CA ALA A 19 -41.75 -38.32 42.64
C ALA A 19 -40.95 -37.81 41.45
N VAL A 20 -41.60 -37.18 40.46
CA VAL A 20 -40.89 -36.54 39.31
C VAL A 20 -40.03 -35.34 39.80
N PHE A 21 -40.56 -34.53 40.70
CA PHE A 21 -39.75 -33.45 41.29
C PHE A 21 -38.58 -33.98 42.13
N ALA A 22 -38.79 -35.00 42.93
CA ALA A 22 -37.76 -35.64 43.76
C ALA A 22 -36.67 -36.26 42.85
N ALA A 23 -37.06 -36.96 41.77
CA ALA A 23 -36.11 -37.48 40.77
C ALA A 23 -35.35 -36.35 40.08
N GLY A 24 -36.03 -35.25 39.74
CA GLY A 24 -35.39 -34.07 39.19
C GLY A 24 -34.35 -33.43 40.15
N PHE A 25 -34.68 -33.33 41.45
CA PHE A 25 -33.72 -32.84 42.45
C PHE A 25 -32.54 -33.80 42.64
N VAL A 26 -32.77 -35.10 42.64
CA VAL A 26 -31.69 -36.10 42.70
C VAL A 26 -30.79 -36.00 41.46
N ALA A 27 -31.37 -35.86 40.26
CA ALA A 27 -30.61 -35.70 39.03
C ALA A 27 -29.77 -34.39 39.02
N VAL A 28 -30.36 -33.28 39.48
CA VAL A 28 -29.62 -32.02 39.61
C VAL A 28 -28.53 -32.13 40.66
N GLY A 29 -28.83 -32.77 41.83
CA GLY A 29 -27.85 -33.03 42.89
C GLY A 29 -26.70 -33.92 42.42
N ALA A 30 -26.99 -34.97 41.69
CA ALA A 30 -25.98 -35.84 41.10
C ALA A 30 -25.12 -35.10 40.06
N HIS A 31 -25.76 -34.29 39.23
CA HIS A 31 -25.02 -33.44 38.28
C HIS A 31 -24.15 -32.41 38.97
N LEU A 32 -24.67 -31.74 39.98
CA LEU A 32 -23.88 -30.80 40.78
C LEU A 32 -22.70 -31.48 41.49
N TRP A 33 -22.93 -32.65 42.06
CA TRP A 33 -21.87 -33.45 42.68
C TRP A 33 -20.82 -33.89 41.66
N SER A 34 -21.23 -34.34 40.42
CA SER A 34 -20.29 -34.62 39.34
C SER A 34 -19.44 -33.41 39.02
N VAL A 35 -20.05 -32.23 38.78
CA VAL A 35 -19.32 -31.00 38.39
C VAL A 35 -18.45 -30.46 39.55
N MET A 36 -18.98 -30.48 40.79
CA MET A 36 -18.30 -29.82 41.93
C MET A 36 -17.33 -30.72 42.68
N VAL A 37 -17.45 -32.01 42.57
CA VAL A 37 -16.63 -32.97 43.32
C VAL A 37 -15.88 -33.95 42.39
N ALA A 38 -16.61 -34.74 41.59
CA ALA A 38 -15.97 -35.78 40.76
C ALA A 38 -15.12 -35.20 39.65
N ASP A 39 -15.63 -34.20 38.94
CA ASP A 39 -14.96 -33.54 37.82
C ASP A 39 -14.41 -32.15 38.17
N HIS A 40 -14.29 -31.84 39.48
CA HIS A 40 -13.88 -30.52 39.96
C HIS A 40 -12.61 -30.00 39.31
N ALA A 41 -11.57 -30.84 39.23
CA ALA A 41 -10.31 -30.50 38.62
C ALA A 41 -10.44 -30.12 37.14
N THR A 42 -11.30 -30.85 36.43
CA THR A 42 -11.56 -30.55 35.00
C THR A 42 -12.32 -29.25 34.79
N TRP A 43 -13.34 -28.99 35.62
CA TRP A 43 -14.12 -27.76 35.50
C TRP A 43 -13.38 -26.53 36.04
N SER A 44 -12.59 -26.68 37.08
CA SER A 44 -11.70 -25.64 37.60
C SER A 44 -10.67 -25.24 36.54
N ARG A 45 -10.04 -26.22 35.88
CA ARG A 45 -9.10 -25.99 34.77
C ARG A 45 -9.78 -25.25 33.62
N ARG A 46 -10.93 -25.71 33.14
CA ARG A 46 -11.68 -25.02 32.07
C ARG A 46 -12.07 -23.61 32.47
N SER A 47 -12.41 -23.39 33.71
CA SER A 47 -12.71 -22.05 34.23
C SER A 47 -11.46 -21.17 34.24
N ALA A 48 -10.31 -21.71 34.66
CA ALA A 48 -9.02 -21.01 34.63
C ALA A 48 -8.59 -20.70 33.20
N GLU A 49 -8.61 -21.69 32.29
CA GLU A 49 -8.29 -21.49 30.87
C GLU A 49 -9.18 -20.42 30.23
N ASN A 50 -10.44 -20.29 30.61
CA ASN A 50 -11.35 -19.24 30.12
C ASN A 50 -11.10 -17.85 30.73
N ARG A 51 -10.46 -17.76 31.91
CA ARG A 51 -10.10 -16.49 32.56
C ARG A 51 -8.81 -15.92 32.02
N TRP A 52 -7.85 -16.79 31.67
CA TRP A 52 -6.54 -16.38 31.18
C TRP A 52 -6.57 -16.26 29.66
N ALA A 53 -6.07 -15.16 29.17
CA ALA A 53 -6.03 -14.89 27.74
C ALA A 53 -4.74 -14.18 27.34
N PHE A 54 -4.26 -14.51 26.14
CA PHE A 54 -3.18 -13.78 25.50
C PHE A 54 -3.71 -12.54 24.80
N HIS A 55 -2.99 -11.44 24.95
CA HIS A 55 -3.25 -10.18 24.27
C HIS A 55 -1.99 -9.73 23.55
N SER A 56 -2.07 -9.46 22.28
CA SER A 56 -0.97 -8.90 21.51
C SER A 56 -0.93 -7.38 21.68
N VAL A 57 0.30 -6.85 21.82
CA VAL A 57 0.58 -5.42 21.85
C VAL A 57 1.26 -5.07 20.51
N PRO A 58 0.66 -4.20 19.68
CA PRO A 58 1.24 -3.87 18.39
C PRO A 58 2.57 -3.13 18.53
N ALA A 59 3.54 -3.50 17.74
CA ALA A 59 4.83 -2.83 17.67
C ALA A 59 4.75 -1.61 16.73
N ARG A 60 5.45 -0.55 17.08
CA ARG A 60 5.68 0.57 16.17
C ARG A 60 6.68 0.15 15.10
N ARG A 61 6.34 0.45 13.86
CA ARG A 61 7.26 0.35 12.74
C ARG A 61 8.27 1.48 12.81
N GLY A 62 9.53 1.21 12.50
CA GLY A 62 10.60 2.21 12.50
C GLY A 62 10.28 3.42 11.63
N ALA A 63 10.78 4.57 11.98
CA ALA A 63 10.59 5.80 11.23
C ALA A 63 11.48 5.83 9.98
N ILE A 64 11.05 6.56 8.96
CA ILE A 64 11.86 6.84 7.78
C ILE A 64 12.20 8.33 7.78
N PHE A 65 13.48 8.63 7.68
CA PHE A 65 14.01 10.00 7.68
C PHE A 65 14.67 10.33 6.35
N ASP A 66 14.70 11.60 6.02
CA ASP A 66 15.53 12.13 4.95
C ASP A 66 17.01 12.24 5.37
N ARG A 67 17.88 12.70 4.46
CA ARG A 67 19.32 12.86 4.74
C ARG A 67 19.61 13.88 5.85
N THR A 68 18.73 14.83 6.08
CA THR A 68 18.89 15.89 7.11
C THR A 68 18.32 15.48 8.45
N GLY A 69 17.61 14.36 8.53
CA GLY A 69 16.87 13.90 9.71
C GLY A 69 15.43 14.39 9.75
N ALA A 70 14.92 14.97 8.67
CA ALA A 70 13.51 15.30 8.56
C ALA A 70 12.66 14.02 8.39
N LEU A 71 11.55 13.98 9.07
CA LEU A 71 10.66 12.82 9.09
C LEU A 71 9.95 12.68 7.74
N LEU A 72 9.99 11.49 7.15
CA LEU A 72 9.27 11.13 5.92
C LEU A 72 8.08 10.21 6.18
N ALA A 73 8.23 9.25 7.09
CA ALA A 73 7.14 8.36 7.51
C ALA A 73 7.32 7.87 8.94
N VAL A 74 6.21 7.80 9.69
CA VAL A 74 6.19 7.37 11.09
C VAL A 74 4.89 6.67 11.44
N ASP A 75 4.93 5.80 12.43
CA ASP A 75 3.73 5.21 13.01
C ASP A 75 3.15 6.12 14.10
N GLU A 76 1.89 6.45 13.96
CA GLU A 76 1.11 7.17 14.97
C GLU A 76 0.07 6.27 15.64
N ALA A 77 -0.10 6.49 16.93
CA ALA A 77 -1.19 5.87 17.67
C ALA A 77 -2.53 6.43 17.17
N THR A 78 -3.43 5.55 16.81
CA THR A 78 -4.77 5.89 16.34
C THR A 78 -5.79 4.89 16.87
N THR A 79 -7.04 5.09 16.53
CA THR A 79 -8.13 4.18 16.90
C THR A 79 -8.80 3.68 15.63
N GLU A 80 -9.04 2.38 15.59
CA GLU A 80 -9.86 1.76 14.56
C GLU A 80 -11.16 1.23 15.15
N VAL A 81 -12.20 1.23 14.33
CA VAL A 81 -13.49 0.62 14.63
C VAL A 81 -13.69 -0.57 13.72
N THR A 82 -13.89 -1.72 14.33
CA THR A 82 -14.00 -3.01 13.64
C THR A 82 -15.38 -3.63 13.84
N LEU A 83 -15.79 -4.40 12.84
CA LEU A 83 -17.03 -5.17 12.87
C LEU A 83 -16.74 -6.66 12.82
N LEU A 84 -17.30 -7.42 13.77
CA LEU A 84 -17.41 -8.87 13.70
C LEU A 84 -18.85 -9.23 13.31
N TYR A 85 -19.08 -9.49 12.03
CA TYR A 85 -20.40 -9.65 11.47
C TYR A 85 -21.22 -10.78 12.13
N ALA A 86 -20.58 -11.92 12.44
CA ALA A 86 -21.24 -13.04 13.12
C ALA A 86 -21.86 -12.65 14.47
N ARG A 87 -21.21 -11.78 15.23
CA ARG A 87 -21.75 -11.26 16.50
C ARG A 87 -22.78 -10.14 16.27
N PHE A 88 -22.52 -9.26 15.32
CA PHE A 88 -23.40 -8.16 14.95
C PHE A 88 -24.77 -8.69 14.49
N ARG A 89 -24.80 -9.62 13.52
CA ARG A 89 -26.04 -10.18 12.99
C ARG A 89 -26.94 -10.89 14.04
N LEU A 90 -26.32 -11.49 15.06
CA LEU A 90 -27.06 -12.24 16.09
C LEU A 90 -27.53 -11.39 17.27
N ARG A 91 -26.83 -10.31 17.54
CA ARG A 91 -27.09 -9.47 18.74
C ARG A 91 -27.58 -8.08 18.41
N HIS A 92 -27.22 -7.56 17.24
CA HIS A 92 -27.75 -6.32 16.76
C HIS A 92 -29.04 -6.54 15.98
N PRO A 93 -30.17 -5.89 16.33
CA PRO A 93 -31.49 -6.19 15.74
C PRO A 93 -31.52 -6.07 14.22
N VAL A 94 -30.92 -5.02 13.67
CA VAL A 94 -30.89 -4.77 12.23
C VAL A 94 -30.12 -5.89 11.52
N GLY A 95 -28.92 -6.20 11.97
CA GLY A 95 -28.10 -7.26 11.38
C GLY A 95 -28.77 -8.63 11.48
N ALA A 96 -29.37 -8.94 12.63
CA ALA A 96 -30.11 -10.19 12.84
C ALA A 96 -31.31 -10.30 11.92
N ALA A 97 -32.11 -9.22 11.78
CA ALA A 97 -33.30 -9.20 10.92
C ALA A 97 -32.94 -9.41 9.44
N VAL A 98 -32.00 -8.64 8.92
CA VAL A 98 -31.59 -8.70 7.52
C VAL A 98 -30.98 -10.07 7.21
N HIS A 99 -30.11 -10.58 8.07
CA HIS A 99 -29.50 -11.91 7.88
C HIS A 99 -30.56 -13.01 7.92
N GLY A 100 -31.47 -12.99 8.92
CA GLY A 100 -32.53 -13.97 9.07
C GLY A 100 -33.49 -13.97 7.87
N ALA A 101 -33.96 -12.80 7.46
CA ALA A 101 -34.85 -12.66 6.32
C ALA A 101 -34.22 -13.15 5.01
N THR A 102 -32.96 -12.83 4.76
CA THR A 102 -32.27 -13.25 3.53
C THR A 102 -32.00 -14.76 3.51
N ARG A 103 -31.62 -15.35 4.64
CA ARG A 103 -31.47 -16.82 4.73
C ARG A 103 -32.80 -17.54 4.53
N TRP A 104 -33.86 -17.03 5.12
CA TRP A 104 -35.20 -17.55 4.94
C TRP A 104 -35.64 -17.45 3.47
N ALA A 105 -35.47 -16.31 2.84
CA ALA A 105 -35.80 -16.08 1.43
C ALA A 105 -35.10 -17.11 0.51
N GLY A 106 -33.82 -17.43 0.80
CA GLY A 106 -33.09 -18.47 0.06
C GLY A 106 -33.62 -19.90 0.25
N CYS A 107 -34.39 -20.16 1.30
CA CYS A 107 -34.98 -21.48 1.56
C CYS A 107 -36.35 -21.72 0.90
N LEU A 108 -37.02 -20.64 0.46
CA LEU A 108 -38.35 -20.72 -0.16
C LEU A 108 -38.27 -20.42 -1.66
N PRO A 109 -38.75 -21.25 -2.55
CA PRO A 109 -38.64 -21.06 -4.00
C PRO A 109 -39.17 -19.73 -4.50
N GLN A 110 -40.27 -19.23 -3.91
CA GLN A 110 -40.88 -17.95 -4.28
C GLN A 110 -40.07 -16.71 -3.88
N HIS A 111 -39.05 -16.88 -3.04
CA HIS A 111 -38.16 -15.83 -2.57
C HIS A 111 -36.71 -16.06 -3.01
N ALA A 112 -36.46 -17.10 -3.78
CA ALA A 112 -35.11 -17.38 -4.28
C ALA A 112 -34.57 -16.18 -5.07
N GLY A 113 -33.39 -15.72 -4.73
CA GLY A 113 -32.73 -14.56 -5.35
C GLY A 113 -33.11 -13.19 -4.77
N LYS A 114 -34.04 -13.07 -3.82
CA LYS A 114 -34.26 -11.81 -3.10
C LYS A 114 -33.09 -11.49 -2.19
N VAL A 115 -32.53 -10.30 -2.35
CA VAL A 115 -31.48 -9.74 -1.51
C VAL A 115 -32.04 -8.53 -0.79
N TYR A 116 -32.04 -8.56 0.54
CA TYR A 116 -32.43 -7.41 1.36
C TYR A 116 -31.20 -6.59 1.67
N ASP A 117 -31.26 -5.29 1.49
CA ASP A 117 -30.20 -4.35 1.78
C ASP A 117 -30.51 -3.44 2.97
N TYR A 118 -29.56 -2.61 3.36
CA TYR A 118 -29.72 -1.60 4.40
C TYR A 118 -30.19 -0.23 3.83
N GLY A 119 -30.44 -0.16 2.52
CA GLY A 119 -30.90 1.05 1.82
C GLY A 119 -32.39 1.34 1.99
N ASP A 120 -32.82 2.45 1.41
CA ASP A 120 -34.23 2.86 1.32
C ASP A 120 -34.86 2.20 0.10
N GLY A 121 -35.64 1.17 0.30
CA GLY A 121 -36.34 0.49 -0.77
C GLY A 121 -37.28 -0.60 -0.28
N ALA A 122 -37.98 -1.26 -1.21
CA ALA A 122 -38.92 -2.34 -0.89
C ALA A 122 -38.22 -3.55 -0.20
N LEU A 123 -36.92 -3.69 -0.41
CA LEU A 123 -36.07 -4.74 0.16
C LEU A 123 -35.15 -4.25 1.27
N GLY A 124 -35.32 -3.00 1.73
CA GLY A 124 -34.53 -2.44 2.84
C GLY A 124 -34.87 -3.06 4.20
N PRO A 125 -34.34 -2.50 5.31
CA PRO A 125 -34.57 -3.02 6.66
C PRO A 125 -36.03 -3.19 7.02
N GLU A 126 -36.88 -2.26 6.57
CA GLU A 126 -38.32 -2.35 6.77
C GLU A 126 -38.91 -3.56 6.03
N GLY A 127 -38.47 -3.79 4.79
CA GLY A 127 -38.87 -4.97 4.00
C GLY A 127 -38.44 -6.28 4.68
N ALA A 128 -37.21 -6.33 5.17
CA ALA A 128 -36.68 -7.48 5.91
C ALA A 128 -37.49 -7.79 7.19
N VAL A 129 -37.84 -6.75 7.95
CA VAL A 129 -38.67 -6.90 9.18
C VAL A 129 -40.10 -7.29 8.82
N ARG A 130 -40.69 -6.71 7.76
CA ARG A 130 -42.03 -7.08 7.28
C ARG A 130 -42.11 -8.54 6.89
N ASP A 131 -41.12 -9.03 6.12
CA ASP A 131 -41.06 -10.42 5.70
C ASP A 131 -40.83 -11.37 6.89
N LEU A 132 -39.99 -10.96 7.87
CA LEU A 132 -39.80 -11.70 9.11
C LEU A 132 -41.10 -11.84 9.92
N LEU A 133 -41.86 -10.75 10.07
CA LEU A 133 -43.14 -10.76 10.79
C LEU A 133 -44.24 -11.55 10.07
N ALA A 134 -44.23 -11.55 8.73
CA ALA A 134 -45.14 -12.30 7.90
C ALA A 134 -44.78 -13.78 7.74
N MET A 135 -43.58 -14.17 8.17
CA MET A 135 -43.13 -15.55 8.10
C MET A 135 -44.01 -16.48 8.93
N PRO A 136 -44.51 -17.61 8.35
CA PRO A 136 -45.24 -18.60 9.12
C PRO A 136 -44.34 -19.20 10.22
N ALA A 137 -44.83 -19.27 11.46
CA ALA A 137 -44.07 -19.85 12.58
C ALA A 137 -43.69 -21.30 12.34
N ALA A 138 -44.49 -22.03 11.57
CA ALA A 138 -44.20 -23.41 11.16
C ALA A 138 -42.89 -23.61 10.40
N VAL A 139 -42.41 -22.57 9.68
CA VAL A 139 -41.11 -22.58 8.97
C VAL A 139 -39.94 -22.80 9.94
N LEU A 140 -40.11 -22.40 11.20
CA LEU A 140 -39.06 -22.55 12.22
C LEU A 140 -38.94 -23.98 12.75
N ARG A 141 -39.75 -24.92 12.24
CA ARG A 141 -39.65 -26.34 12.62
C ARG A 141 -38.39 -26.98 12.04
N PRO A 142 -37.66 -27.77 12.84
CA PRO A 142 -36.49 -28.50 12.36
C PRO A 142 -36.73 -29.46 11.20
N ARG A 143 -38.00 -29.90 10.99
CA ARG A 143 -38.38 -30.81 9.87
C ARG A 143 -38.55 -30.10 8.54
N VAL A 144 -38.85 -28.80 8.57
CA VAL A 144 -39.07 -27.99 7.38
C VAL A 144 -37.77 -27.33 6.90
N LEU A 145 -36.92 -26.92 7.86
CA LEU A 145 -35.62 -26.35 7.60
C LEU A 145 -34.53 -27.22 8.23
N PRO A 146 -33.29 -27.19 7.68
CA PRO A 146 -32.13 -27.76 8.36
C PRO A 146 -32.07 -27.24 9.81
N ARG A 147 -31.81 -28.12 10.77
CA ARG A 147 -31.85 -27.79 12.22
C ARG A 147 -31.04 -26.53 12.55
N GLN A 148 -29.86 -26.37 11.95
CA GLN A 148 -29.02 -25.22 12.17
C GLN A 148 -29.69 -23.93 11.68
N LEU A 149 -30.26 -23.92 10.48
CA LEU A 149 -30.93 -22.78 9.89
C LEU A 149 -32.20 -22.40 10.66
N ALA A 150 -33.01 -23.38 11.05
CA ALA A 150 -34.19 -23.14 11.90
C ALA A 150 -33.81 -22.50 13.24
N SER A 151 -32.73 -22.98 13.87
CA SER A 151 -32.20 -22.40 15.11
C SER A 151 -31.68 -20.97 14.94
N GLU A 152 -30.97 -20.69 13.86
CA GLU A 152 -30.46 -19.36 13.55
C GLU A 152 -31.60 -18.35 13.28
N LEU A 153 -32.58 -18.74 12.49
CA LEU A 153 -33.77 -17.90 12.22
C LEU A 153 -34.58 -17.63 13.49
N ALA A 154 -34.84 -18.66 14.28
CA ALA A 154 -35.53 -18.48 15.57
C ALA A 154 -34.75 -17.57 16.51
N SER A 155 -33.44 -17.72 16.59
CA SER A 155 -32.58 -16.85 17.40
C SER A 155 -32.56 -15.42 16.90
N ALA A 156 -32.47 -15.20 15.60
CA ALA A 156 -32.51 -13.88 14.99
C ALA A 156 -33.86 -13.18 15.21
N SER A 157 -34.97 -13.91 14.95
CA SER A 157 -36.33 -13.42 15.18
C SER A 157 -36.54 -13.07 16.67
N ALA A 158 -36.18 -13.96 17.58
CA ALA A 158 -36.30 -13.72 19.03
C ALA A 158 -35.50 -12.50 19.47
N THR A 159 -34.31 -12.28 18.90
CA THR A 159 -33.46 -11.11 19.22
C THR A 159 -34.13 -9.80 18.78
N VAL A 160 -34.58 -9.72 17.53
CA VAL A 160 -35.23 -8.55 16.97
C VAL A 160 -36.52 -8.22 17.75
N LEU A 161 -37.35 -9.21 17.94
CA LEU A 161 -38.67 -9.03 18.56
C LEU A 161 -38.56 -8.75 20.06
N ALA A 162 -37.63 -9.38 20.78
CA ALA A 162 -37.37 -9.04 22.18
C ALA A 162 -36.92 -7.57 22.33
N HIS A 163 -36.07 -7.10 21.43
CA HIS A 163 -35.60 -5.71 21.43
C HIS A 163 -36.73 -4.71 21.09
N CYS A 164 -37.57 -5.04 20.12
CA CYS A 164 -38.70 -4.21 19.73
C CYS A 164 -39.88 -4.23 20.71
N SER A 165 -40.14 -5.37 21.35
CA SER A 165 -41.29 -5.57 22.24
C SER A 165 -41.01 -5.27 23.70
N GLY A 166 -39.76 -5.15 24.12
CA GLY A 166 -39.36 -5.06 25.52
C GLY A 166 -39.51 -6.38 26.28
N GLN A 167 -39.84 -7.49 25.61
CA GLN A 167 -39.88 -8.83 26.23
C GLN A 167 -38.48 -9.43 26.28
N THR A 168 -38.29 -10.40 27.18
CA THR A 168 -37.03 -11.15 27.18
C THR A 168 -36.92 -12.07 25.97
N ARG A 169 -35.72 -12.18 25.43
CA ARG A 169 -35.42 -13.09 24.30
C ARG A 169 -35.92 -14.52 24.55
N ALA A 170 -35.77 -15.02 25.77
CA ALA A 170 -36.20 -16.37 26.14
C ALA A 170 -37.73 -16.55 26.01
N ARG A 171 -38.52 -15.56 26.43
CA ARG A 171 -39.98 -15.62 26.29
C ARG A 171 -40.41 -15.61 24.82
N VAL A 172 -39.83 -14.73 24.02
CA VAL A 172 -40.10 -14.65 22.59
C VAL A 172 -39.73 -15.94 21.89
N PHE A 173 -38.55 -16.50 22.20
CA PHE A 173 -38.08 -17.76 21.63
C PHE A 173 -39.00 -18.93 21.99
N THR A 174 -39.46 -18.99 23.26
CA THR A 174 -40.39 -20.05 23.72
C THR A 174 -41.74 -19.95 22.99
N ALA A 175 -42.28 -18.75 22.87
CA ALA A 175 -43.54 -18.51 22.15
C ALA A 175 -43.44 -18.90 20.66
N LEU A 176 -42.37 -18.50 19.97
CA LEU A 176 -42.14 -18.90 18.57
C LEU A 176 -41.98 -20.39 18.42
N ARG A 177 -41.26 -21.06 19.32
CA ARG A 177 -41.12 -22.53 19.30
C ARG A 177 -42.44 -23.26 19.51
N GLN A 178 -43.25 -22.77 20.44
CA GLN A 178 -44.59 -23.35 20.69
C GLN A 178 -45.49 -23.21 19.48
N ALA A 179 -45.55 -22.02 18.87
CA ALA A 179 -46.33 -21.79 17.67
C ALA A 179 -45.81 -22.58 16.45
N ALA A 180 -44.50 -22.73 16.32
CA ALA A 180 -43.89 -23.55 15.28
C ALA A 180 -44.29 -25.05 15.44
N LEU A 181 -44.38 -25.54 16.67
CA LEU A 181 -44.79 -26.95 16.94
C LEU A 181 -46.28 -27.15 16.77
N ALA A 182 -47.11 -26.13 17.11
CA ALA A 182 -48.57 -26.21 17.02
C ALA A 182 -49.07 -26.29 15.56
N ASP A 183 -48.36 -25.65 14.62
CA ASP A 183 -48.73 -25.58 13.19
C ASP A 183 -50.13 -25.03 12.95
N ASP A 184 -50.45 -24.02 13.67
CA ASP A 184 -51.78 -23.39 13.67
C ASP A 184 -51.94 -22.26 12.63
N GLY A 185 -51.00 -22.16 11.70
CA GLY A 185 -51.01 -21.16 10.61
C GLY A 185 -50.65 -19.72 11.04
N ARG A 186 -50.29 -19.48 12.34
CA ARG A 186 -49.91 -18.15 12.78
C ARG A 186 -48.57 -17.72 12.22
N CYS A 187 -48.50 -16.44 11.83
CA CYS A 187 -47.25 -15.80 11.48
C CYS A 187 -46.43 -15.42 12.73
N VAL A 188 -45.15 -15.20 12.57
CA VAL A 188 -44.27 -14.71 13.63
C VAL A 188 -44.82 -13.44 14.30
N GLY A 189 -45.36 -12.51 13.53
CA GLY A 189 -46.00 -11.29 14.03
C GLY A 189 -47.25 -11.55 14.91
N ASP A 190 -48.05 -12.57 14.54
CA ASP A 190 -49.28 -12.93 15.28
C ASP A 190 -48.96 -13.58 16.64
N VAL A 191 -47.89 -14.34 16.73
CA VAL A 191 -47.44 -15.00 17.98
C VAL A 191 -47.16 -13.96 19.07
N LEU A 192 -46.80 -12.76 18.72
CA LEU A 192 -46.41 -11.72 19.66
C LEU A 192 -47.58 -10.80 20.07
N ALA A 193 -48.72 -10.91 19.42
CA ALA A 193 -49.88 -10.03 19.63
C ALA A 193 -49.53 -8.54 19.60
N MET A 194 -48.56 -8.14 18.78
CA MET A 194 -48.11 -6.76 18.64
C MET A 194 -48.57 -6.17 17.31
N PRO A 195 -49.04 -4.89 17.32
CA PRO A 195 -49.30 -4.18 16.07
C PRO A 195 -48.03 -4.10 15.22
N ARG A 196 -48.08 -4.56 13.96
CA ARG A 196 -46.94 -4.51 13.01
C ARG A 196 -46.32 -3.11 12.91
N ALA A 197 -47.18 -2.08 12.94
CA ALA A 197 -46.77 -0.69 12.89
C ALA A 197 -45.82 -0.30 14.03
N ASP A 198 -46.07 -0.77 15.26
CA ASP A 198 -45.24 -0.45 16.42
C ASP A 198 -43.85 -1.11 16.34
N VAL A 199 -43.78 -2.34 15.82
CA VAL A 199 -42.51 -3.05 15.60
C VAL A 199 -41.69 -2.36 14.53
N LEU A 200 -42.30 -2.01 13.39
CA LEU A 200 -41.65 -1.31 12.31
C LEU A 200 -41.16 0.07 12.73
N ALA A 201 -41.96 0.84 13.47
CA ALA A 201 -41.56 2.16 13.98
C ALA A 201 -40.36 2.09 14.97
N ARG A 202 -40.25 1.04 15.76
CA ARG A 202 -39.09 0.81 16.63
C ARG A 202 -37.87 0.38 15.84
N PHE A 203 -38.08 -0.45 14.83
CA PHE A 203 -37.01 -0.88 13.95
C PHE A 203 -36.45 0.28 13.11
N ASP A 204 -37.32 1.16 12.60
CA ASP A 204 -36.93 2.35 11.86
C ASP A 204 -36.11 3.33 12.73
N ARG A 205 -36.39 3.44 14.04
CA ARG A 205 -35.54 4.19 14.95
C ARG A 205 -34.13 3.61 15.06
N LEU A 206 -34.01 2.30 15.25
CA LEU A 206 -32.72 1.64 15.33
C LEU A 206 -31.89 1.82 14.05
N TRP A 207 -32.57 1.76 12.90
CA TRP A 207 -31.92 2.01 11.62
C TRP A 207 -31.45 3.46 11.47
N ARG A 208 -32.23 4.42 11.92
CA ARG A 208 -31.83 5.83 11.93
C ARG A 208 -30.62 6.06 12.84
N ASP A 209 -30.61 5.46 14.03
CA ASP A 209 -29.50 5.55 14.98
C ASP A 209 -28.22 4.96 14.37
N LEU A 210 -28.32 3.84 13.65
CA LEU A 210 -27.20 3.20 12.95
C LEU A 210 -26.67 4.08 11.83
N ARG A 211 -27.54 4.69 11.02
CA ARG A 211 -27.17 5.65 9.97
C ARG A 211 -26.54 6.92 10.55
N GLU A 212 -27.03 7.40 11.67
CA GLU A 212 -26.43 8.55 12.35
C GLU A 212 -25.03 8.23 12.84
N LEU A 213 -24.82 7.04 13.42
CA LEU A 213 -23.50 6.54 13.81
C LEU A 213 -22.56 6.47 12.61
N ASP A 214 -23.01 5.87 11.51
CA ASP A 214 -22.22 5.79 10.27
C ASP A 214 -21.85 7.18 9.75
N ALA A 215 -22.80 8.11 9.70
CA ALA A 215 -22.56 9.49 9.28
C ALA A 215 -21.59 10.24 10.22
N ARG A 216 -21.63 9.99 11.52
CA ARG A 216 -20.67 10.56 12.49
C ARG A 216 -19.26 10.06 12.22
N LEU A 217 -19.10 8.76 11.98
CA LEU A 217 -17.82 8.14 11.65
C LEU A 217 -17.25 8.67 10.34
N GLN A 218 -18.09 8.78 9.30
CA GLN A 218 -17.71 9.32 8.00
C GLN A 218 -17.26 10.80 8.09
N ARG A 219 -18.00 11.64 8.82
CA ARG A 219 -17.63 13.06 9.03
C ARG A 219 -16.33 13.20 9.81
N SER A 220 -16.14 12.38 10.84
CA SER A 220 -14.91 12.40 11.63
C SER A 220 -13.68 12.00 10.80
N ALA A 221 -13.81 10.99 9.97
CA ALA A 221 -12.73 10.60 9.05
C ALA A 221 -12.42 11.70 8.02
N ALA A 222 -13.42 12.50 7.61
CA ALA A 222 -13.25 13.59 6.64
C ALA A 222 -12.68 14.89 7.22
N SER A 223 -12.80 15.11 8.53
CA SER A 223 -12.54 16.42 9.18
C SER A 223 -11.08 16.66 9.56
N GLN A 224 -10.16 15.73 9.32
CA GLN A 224 -8.75 15.91 9.63
C GLN A 224 -8.01 16.55 8.45
N PRO A 225 -7.59 17.82 8.54
CA PRO A 225 -6.85 18.48 7.46
C PRO A 225 -5.50 17.79 7.23
N GLY A 226 -5.21 17.49 5.96
CA GLY A 226 -3.96 16.86 5.52
C GLY A 226 -3.99 15.34 5.38
N ARG A 227 -5.07 14.66 5.72
CA ARG A 227 -5.25 13.20 5.55
C ARG A 227 -6.42 12.92 4.62
N ALA A 228 -6.21 13.09 3.33
CA ALA A 228 -7.11 12.50 2.35
C ALA A 228 -6.86 10.98 2.32
N LEU A 229 -7.59 10.25 3.14
CA LEU A 229 -7.80 8.82 2.89
C LEU A 229 -8.49 8.72 1.53
N GLY A 230 -8.00 7.87 0.65
CA GLY A 230 -8.63 7.61 -0.64
C GLY A 230 -10.10 7.20 -0.46
N ALA A 231 -10.95 7.45 -1.44
CA ALA A 231 -12.35 7.05 -1.39
C ALA A 231 -12.51 5.54 -1.11
N ASP A 232 -11.53 4.74 -1.52
CA ASP A 232 -11.50 3.28 -1.37
C ASP A 232 -11.13 2.81 0.06
N GLU A 233 -10.58 3.67 0.91
CA GLU A 233 -10.20 3.34 2.29
C GLU A 233 -11.30 3.66 3.32
N ARG A 234 -12.41 4.23 2.88
CA ARG A 234 -13.55 4.65 3.72
C ARG A 234 -14.74 3.75 3.51
N SER A 235 -14.64 2.50 3.92
CA SER A 235 -15.88 1.72 4.02
C SER A 235 -16.60 2.14 5.30
N GLY A 236 -17.68 2.91 5.17
CA GLY A 236 -18.57 3.17 6.30
C GLY A 236 -19.20 1.89 6.82
N LEU A 237 -19.77 1.95 8.02
CA LEU A 237 -20.43 0.79 8.64
C LEU A 237 -21.49 0.17 7.73
N ILE A 238 -22.32 0.99 7.09
CA ILE A 238 -23.38 0.52 6.17
C ILE A 238 -22.79 -0.21 4.98
N ALA A 239 -21.80 0.39 4.29
CA ALA A 239 -21.15 -0.24 3.16
C ALA A 239 -20.47 -1.57 3.54
N THR A 240 -19.87 -1.63 4.72
CA THR A 240 -19.27 -2.86 5.26
C THR A 240 -20.32 -3.95 5.49
N LEU A 241 -21.48 -3.59 6.05
CA LEU A 241 -22.59 -4.53 6.27
C LEU A 241 -23.15 -5.05 4.94
N GLU A 242 -23.31 -4.18 3.96
CA GLU A 242 -23.78 -4.53 2.60
C GLU A 242 -22.80 -5.46 1.89
N ALA A 243 -21.50 -5.26 2.04
CA ALA A 243 -20.47 -6.12 1.45
C ALA A 243 -20.37 -7.49 2.15
N LEU A 244 -20.51 -7.54 3.46
CA LEU A 244 -20.36 -8.78 4.24
C LEU A 244 -21.60 -9.68 4.19
N ARG A 245 -22.78 -9.11 4.06
CA ARG A 245 -24.04 -9.85 4.10
C ARG A 245 -24.13 -10.97 3.04
N PRO A 246 -23.99 -10.69 1.74
CA PRO A 246 -24.10 -11.73 0.71
C PRO A 246 -23.02 -12.81 0.87
N ARG A 247 -21.81 -12.43 1.26
CA ARG A 247 -20.69 -13.34 1.49
C ARG A 247 -20.95 -14.27 2.68
N SER A 248 -21.49 -13.72 3.77
CA SER A 248 -21.90 -14.49 4.95
C SER A 248 -23.03 -15.47 4.61
N LEU A 249 -24.03 -15.04 3.84
CA LEU A 249 -25.16 -15.88 3.41
C LEU A 249 -24.71 -17.03 2.52
N ALA A 250 -23.74 -16.81 1.66
CA ALA A 250 -23.12 -17.82 0.82
C ALA A 250 -22.24 -18.82 1.63
N GLY A 251 -22.00 -18.52 2.92
CA GLY A 251 -21.09 -19.32 3.74
C GLY A 251 -19.64 -19.21 3.31
N GLU A 252 -19.30 -18.10 2.65
CA GLU A 252 -17.96 -17.85 2.13
C GLU A 252 -16.90 -17.94 3.21
N ARG A 253 -15.77 -18.56 2.85
CA ARG A 253 -14.57 -18.59 3.68
C ARG A 253 -13.53 -17.67 3.12
N VAL A 254 -12.74 -17.09 4.00
CA VAL A 254 -11.54 -16.37 3.58
C VAL A 254 -10.59 -17.39 2.98
N THR A 255 -10.16 -17.15 1.75
CA THR A 255 -9.21 -18.01 1.06
C THR A 255 -7.92 -17.24 0.83
N TRP A 256 -6.82 -17.96 0.77
CA TRP A 256 -5.51 -17.42 0.45
C TRP A 256 -4.70 -18.42 -0.35
N MET A 257 -3.79 -17.89 -1.15
CA MET A 257 -2.87 -18.69 -1.94
C MET A 257 -1.63 -19.02 -1.11
N ILE A 258 -1.28 -20.29 -1.04
CA ILE A 258 -0.01 -20.74 -0.47
C ILE A 258 0.78 -21.49 -1.54
N PRO A 259 2.12 -21.54 -1.49
CA PRO A 259 2.89 -22.43 -2.35
C PRO A 259 2.41 -23.86 -2.20
N ASP A 260 2.29 -24.57 -3.32
CA ASP A 260 1.94 -26.00 -3.29
C ASP A 260 3.06 -26.76 -2.56
N PRO A 261 2.77 -27.50 -1.50
CA PRO A 261 3.78 -28.29 -0.79
C PRO A 261 4.49 -29.34 -1.66
N LYS A 262 3.88 -29.70 -2.81
CA LYS A 262 4.45 -30.67 -3.74
C LYS A 262 5.18 -30.03 -4.91
N ASP A 263 4.87 -28.78 -5.24
CA ASP A 263 5.47 -28.03 -6.33
C ASP A 263 5.53 -26.54 -5.96
N PRO A 264 6.63 -26.07 -5.37
CA PRO A 264 6.78 -24.66 -4.93
C PRO A 264 6.63 -23.62 -6.03
N THR A 265 6.65 -24.02 -7.30
CA THR A 265 6.42 -23.11 -8.44
C THR A 265 4.94 -22.83 -8.66
N LYS A 266 4.06 -23.58 -8.02
CA LYS A 266 2.61 -23.42 -8.07
C LYS A 266 2.06 -22.93 -6.75
N SER A 267 0.90 -22.31 -6.80
CA SER A 267 0.17 -21.89 -5.62
C SER A 267 -1.16 -22.64 -5.54
N VAL A 268 -1.52 -23.06 -4.34
CA VAL A 268 -2.81 -23.69 -4.03
C VAL A 268 -3.63 -22.82 -3.10
N GLU A 269 -4.95 -22.84 -3.30
CA GLU A 269 -5.89 -22.11 -2.47
C GLU A 269 -6.14 -22.83 -1.15
N LYS A 270 -5.92 -22.15 -0.03
CA LYS A 270 -6.24 -22.64 1.31
C LYS A 270 -7.46 -21.92 1.87
N GLN A 271 -8.40 -22.68 2.41
CA GLN A 271 -9.59 -22.14 3.05
C GLN A 271 -9.35 -21.87 4.54
N GLY A 272 -9.73 -20.68 4.99
CA GLY A 272 -9.67 -20.23 6.38
C GLY A 272 -11.01 -20.13 7.07
N SER A 273 -11.12 -19.20 7.99
CA SER A 273 -12.35 -18.92 8.73
C SER A 273 -13.46 -18.43 7.81
N LYS A 274 -14.72 -18.59 8.25
CA LYS A 274 -15.84 -17.96 7.55
C LYS A 274 -15.67 -16.45 7.55
N VAL A 275 -16.07 -15.80 6.46
CA VAL A 275 -16.00 -14.32 6.32
C VAL A 275 -16.71 -13.62 7.50
N GLU A 276 -17.83 -14.15 7.96
CA GLU A 276 -18.58 -13.60 9.08
C GLU A 276 -17.87 -13.66 10.44
N ASP A 277 -16.88 -14.55 10.59
CA ASP A 277 -16.09 -14.74 11.81
C ASP A 277 -14.79 -13.91 11.80
N VAL A 278 -14.51 -13.20 10.72
CA VAL A 278 -13.35 -12.32 10.59
C VAL A 278 -13.73 -10.90 10.97
N ARG A 279 -12.87 -10.24 11.74
CA ARG A 279 -13.02 -8.81 12.04
C ARG A 279 -12.70 -8.00 10.80
N VAL A 280 -13.59 -7.08 10.46
CA VAL A 280 -13.42 -6.17 9.34
C VAL A 280 -13.31 -4.74 9.86
N VAL A 281 -12.30 -4.00 9.43
CA VAL A 281 -12.15 -2.58 9.76
C VAL A 281 -13.09 -1.79 8.85
N PHE A 282 -13.91 -0.90 9.42
CA PHE A 282 -14.77 -0.02 8.67
C PHE A 282 -14.51 1.47 8.93
N ALA A 283 -13.74 1.79 9.98
CA ALA A 283 -13.25 3.15 10.21
C ALA A 283 -11.87 3.12 10.85
N THR A 284 -10.97 3.97 10.36
CA THR A 284 -9.62 4.18 10.90
C THR A 284 -9.45 5.66 11.26
N HIS A 285 -8.40 5.96 12.04
CA HIS A 285 -8.08 7.34 12.44
C HIS A 285 -9.24 8.04 13.19
N VAL A 286 -9.99 7.28 13.98
CA VAL A 286 -11.10 7.82 14.76
C VAL A 286 -10.53 8.68 15.89
N PRO A 287 -10.93 9.94 16.02
CA PRO A 287 -10.49 10.83 17.12
C PRO A 287 -10.79 10.24 18.48
N PHE A 288 -9.94 10.57 19.45
CA PHE A 288 -10.03 10.02 20.80
C PHE A 288 -11.40 10.21 21.45
N ASP A 289 -11.98 11.40 21.34
CA ASP A 289 -13.28 11.71 21.94
C ASP A 289 -14.40 10.84 21.35
N LEU A 290 -14.44 10.74 20.02
CA LEU A 290 -15.40 9.86 19.35
C LEU A 290 -15.13 8.38 19.64
N ALA A 291 -13.86 7.98 19.73
CA ALA A 291 -13.50 6.61 20.11
C ALA A 291 -13.94 6.27 21.53
N ALA A 292 -13.87 7.23 22.48
CA ALA A 292 -14.34 7.06 23.83
C ALA A 292 -15.88 6.90 23.89
N GLU A 293 -16.62 7.74 23.16
CA GLU A 293 -18.08 7.60 23.02
C GLU A 293 -18.46 6.24 22.42
N LEU A 294 -17.82 5.86 21.31
CA LEU A 294 -18.07 4.59 20.64
C LEU A 294 -17.75 3.39 21.52
N ARG A 295 -16.76 3.47 22.41
CA ARG A 295 -16.48 2.42 23.40
C ARG A 295 -17.60 2.24 24.40
N VAL A 296 -18.27 3.32 24.75
CA VAL A 296 -19.45 3.27 25.64
C VAL A 296 -20.62 2.65 24.87
N ASP A 297 -20.86 3.10 23.64
CA ASP A 297 -21.92 2.59 22.79
C ASP A 297 -21.68 1.15 22.34
N ALA A 298 -20.45 0.76 22.03
CA ALA A 298 -20.06 -0.60 21.63
C ALA A 298 -20.33 -1.65 22.74
N ARG A 299 -20.42 -1.23 24.01
CA ARG A 299 -20.89 -2.11 25.08
C ARG A 299 -22.36 -2.52 24.92
N SER A 300 -23.14 -1.71 24.22
CA SER A 300 -24.55 -1.95 23.91
C SER A 300 -24.73 -2.58 22.52
N GLN A 301 -23.79 -2.36 21.58
CA GLN A 301 -23.84 -2.83 20.19
C GLN A 301 -22.88 -4.02 19.98
N ALA A 302 -23.39 -5.22 20.16
CA ALA A 302 -22.56 -6.42 20.03
C ALA A 302 -22.03 -6.63 18.60
N GLY A 303 -20.74 -6.85 18.51
CA GLY A 303 -20.05 -7.07 17.23
C GLY A 303 -19.28 -5.87 16.70
N ILE A 304 -19.51 -4.68 17.26
CA ILE A 304 -18.69 -3.49 17.03
C ILE A 304 -17.63 -3.41 18.12
N ASP A 305 -16.40 -3.17 17.76
CA ASP A 305 -15.29 -3.05 18.70
C ASP A 305 -14.40 -1.85 18.32
N VAL A 306 -13.91 -1.16 19.33
CA VAL A 306 -13.09 0.05 19.21
C VAL A 306 -11.72 -0.26 19.82
N GLN A 307 -10.70 -0.34 18.96
CA GLN A 307 -9.37 -0.78 19.37
C GLN A 307 -8.30 0.27 19.07
N PRO A 308 -7.34 0.48 19.99
CA PRO A 308 -6.16 1.23 19.67
C PRO A 308 -5.36 0.49 18.60
N THR A 309 -4.85 1.21 17.62
CA THR A 309 -4.02 0.69 16.56
C THR A 309 -2.92 1.68 16.20
N LEU A 310 -2.06 1.31 15.28
CA LEU A 310 -1.03 2.16 14.72
C LEU A 310 -1.35 2.41 13.25
N ALA A 311 -1.27 3.65 12.81
CA ALA A 311 -1.39 4.03 11.42
C ALA A 311 -0.06 4.57 10.89
N ARG A 312 0.30 4.20 9.66
CA ARG A 312 1.48 4.75 8.99
C ARG A 312 1.15 6.11 8.42
N ARG A 313 1.78 7.15 8.93
CA ARG A 313 1.68 8.50 8.40
C ARG A 313 2.91 8.84 7.58
N GLN A 314 2.69 9.37 6.38
CA GLN A 314 3.73 9.97 5.56
C GLN A 314 3.67 11.50 5.71
N GLU A 315 4.84 12.13 5.90
CA GLU A 315 4.99 13.59 6.01
C GLU A 315 5.16 14.28 4.65
N VAL A 316 5.21 13.48 3.59
CA VAL A 316 5.20 13.98 2.21
C VAL A 316 3.76 14.10 1.71
N ALA A 317 3.52 15.06 0.82
CA ALA A 317 2.19 15.22 0.23
C ALA A 317 1.78 13.96 -0.53
N ALA A 318 0.50 13.59 -0.46
CA ALA A 318 -0.02 12.38 -1.11
C ALA A 318 0.15 12.41 -2.65
N ASP A 319 0.23 13.61 -3.22
CA ASP A 319 0.51 13.86 -4.63
C ASP A 319 2.01 14.02 -4.94
N SER A 320 2.90 13.63 -4.03
CA SER A 320 4.34 13.59 -4.23
C SER A 320 4.80 12.32 -4.92
N ALA A 321 5.75 12.43 -5.85
CA ALA A 321 6.43 11.26 -6.40
C ALA A 321 7.20 10.49 -5.31
N LEU A 322 7.72 11.19 -4.30
CA LEU A 322 8.39 10.58 -3.16
C LEU A 322 7.41 9.75 -2.31
N ALA A 323 6.14 10.15 -2.17
CA ALA A 323 5.13 9.34 -1.48
C ALA A 323 4.92 7.99 -2.18
N ALA A 324 4.87 7.98 -3.50
CA ALA A 324 4.78 6.74 -4.28
C ALA A 324 6.04 5.86 -4.13
N LEU A 325 7.22 6.47 -4.04
CA LEU A 325 8.49 5.78 -3.84
C LEU A 325 8.62 5.22 -2.42
N LEU A 326 8.16 5.94 -1.39
CA LEU A 326 8.08 5.43 -0.03
C LEU A 326 7.23 4.16 0.02
N GLY A 327 6.16 4.14 -0.75
CA GLY A 327 5.30 2.98 -0.89
C GLY A 327 4.17 2.93 0.14
N VAL A 328 3.49 1.81 0.18
CA VAL A 328 2.30 1.59 1.01
C VAL A 328 2.58 0.53 2.04
N VAL A 329 2.09 0.76 3.25
CA VAL A 329 2.03 -0.22 4.34
C VAL A 329 0.59 -0.59 4.57
N ASP A 330 0.30 -1.87 4.50
CA ASP A 330 -1.02 -2.38 4.85
C ASP A 330 -0.87 -3.68 5.64
N ARG A 331 -1.98 -4.15 6.18
CA ARG A 331 -2.03 -5.48 6.77
C ARG A 331 -1.68 -6.49 5.69
N ILE A 332 -1.08 -7.58 6.09
CA ILE A 332 -0.75 -8.66 5.16
C ILE A 332 -2.03 -8.99 4.39
N ASP A 333 -2.02 -8.63 3.10
CA ASP A 333 -3.10 -9.03 2.23
C ASP A 333 -3.19 -10.55 2.25
N ARG A 334 -4.36 -11.07 1.99
CA ARG A 334 -4.80 -12.47 2.05
C ARG A 334 -3.94 -13.47 1.28
N THR A 335 -2.91 -13.02 0.57
CA THR A 335 -1.80 -13.84 0.10
C THR A 335 -0.89 -14.19 1.27
N VAL A 336 -1.30 -15.17 2.02
CA VAL A 336 -0.65 -15.57 3.26
C VAL A 336 0.74 -16.09 2.97
N PRO A 337 1.69 -15.68 3.79
CA PRO A 337 2.99 -16.28 3.87
C PRO A 337 2.89 -17.79 4.08
N SER A 338 3.85 -18.51 3.55
CA SER A 338 3.96 -19.96 3.74
C SER A 338 3.97 -20.32 5.23
N LYS A 339 3.61 -21.56 5.53
CA LYS A 339 3.74 -22.09 6.90
C LYS A 339 5.15 -21.88 7.45
N GLU A 340 6.16 -22.06 6.63
CA GLU A 340 7.58 -21.83 6.96
C GLU A 340 7.84 -20.38 7.38
N TRP A 341 7.25 -19.39 6.71
CA TRP A 341 7.39 -18.00 7.14
C TRP A 341 6.72 -17.75 8.49
N LEU A 342 5.53 -18.33 8.73
CA LEU A 342 4.85 -18.24 10.03
C LEU A 342 5.68 -18.92 11.12
N ASP A 343 6.23 -20.06 10.83
CA ASP A 343 7.09 -20.79 11.77
C ASP A 343 8.39 -19.98 12.02
N THR A 344 9.06 -19.48 10.98
CA THR A 344 10.21 -18.57 11.11
C THR A 344 9.89 -17.32 11.92
N LEU A 345 8.70 -16.75 11.74
CA LEU A 345 8.25 -15.58 12.49
C LEU A 345 8.11 -15.89 13.99
N VAL A 346 7.53 -17.05 14.30
CA VAL A 346 7.37 -17.52 15.68
C VAL A 346 8.72 -17.84 16.30
N ASP A 347 9.53 -18.63 15.62
CA ASP A 347 10.86 -19.05 16.10
C ASP A 347 11.79 -17.85 16.33
N ALA A 348 11.67 -16.81 15.50
CA ALA A 348 12.45 -15.59 15.65
C ALA A 348 11.92 -14.63 16.74
N ARG A 349 10.65 -14.76 17.16
CA ARG A 349 9.97 -13.74 17.94
C ARG A 349 9.38 -14.22 19.26
N LEU A 350 9.10 -15.50 19.40
CA LEU A 350 8.73 -16.13 20.67
C LEU A 350 9.88 -17.05 21.09
N PRO A 351 10.69 -16.69 22.08
CA PRO A 351 11.65 -17.62 22.66
C PRO A 351 10.93 -18.90 23.11
N ASP A 352 11.52 -20.07 22.82
CA ASP A 352 10.94 -21.36 23.22
C ASP A 352 10.70 -21.46 24.73
N ASP A 353 11.43 -20.66 25.50
CA ASP A 353 11.47 -20.65 26.96
C ASP A 353 10.72 -19.48 27.59
N TRP A 354 10.01 -18.62 26.83
CA TRP A 354 9.42 -17.39 27.36
C TRP A 354 8.45 -17.59 28.54
N LEU A 355 7.87 -18.80 28.71
CA LEU A 355 7.07 -19.20 29.86
C LEU A 355 7.81 -20.15 30.81
N HIS A 356 9.09 -20.48 30.56
CA HIS A 356 9.76 -21.54 31.30
C HIS A 356 9.97 -21.16 32.77
N ASP A 357 10.40 -19.94 33.01
CA ASP A 357 10.72 -19.43 34.36
C ASP A 357 9.55 -18.72 35.02
N VAL A 358 8.40 -18.69 34.37
CA VAL A 358 7.20 -18.04 34.94
C VAL A 358 6.53 -18.97 35.95
N GLU A 359 6.35 -18.51 37.18
CA GLU A 359 5.59 -19.21 38.20
C GLU A 359 4.10 -19.19 37.85
N LEU A 360 3.59 -20.33 37.42
CA LEU A 360 2.19 -20.46 37.03
C LEU A 360 1.30 -20.58 38.28
N PRO A 361 0.09 -19.95 38.29
CA PRO A 361 -0.91 -20.23 39.27
C PRO A 361 -1.23 -21.73 39.34
N ALA A 362 -1.43 -22.26 40.55
CA ALA A 362 -1.70 -23.68 40.79
C ALA A 362 -2.85 -24.26 39.93
N GLU A 363 -3.79 -23.44 39.54
CA GLU A 363 -4.91 -23.77 38.70
C GLU A 363 -4.52 -24.00 37.20
N LEU A 364 -3.35 -23.50 36.77
CA LEU A 364 -2.79 -23.67 35.45
C LEU A 364 -1.57 -24.63 35.43
N ASP A 365 -0.95 -24.83 36.60
CA ASP A 365 0.21 -25.69 36.78
C ASP A 365 -0.22 -27.15 37.04
N ILE A 366 -1.01 -27.69 36.13
CA ILE A 366 -1.50 -29.08 36.15
C ILE A 366 -0.77 -29.83 35.05
N ASP A 367 -0.67 -31.17 35.15
CA ASP A 367 0.02 -32.03 34.19
C ASP A 367 -0.15 -31.59 32.73
N GLY A 368 0.96 -31.22 32.08
CA GLY A 368 1.01 -30.66 30.73
C GLY A 368 0.38 -29.26 30.58
N GLY A 369 0.15 -28.54 31.67
CA GLY A 369 -0.44 -27.19 31.64
C GLY A 369 0.46 -26.19 30.97
N ARG A 370 1.76 -26.24 31.27
CA ARG A 370 2.77 -25.36 30.71
C ARG A 370 2.90 -25.54 29.19
N GLU A 371 3.00 -26.77 28.70
CA GLU A 371 3.13 -27.09 27.29
C GLU A 371 1.87 -26.64 26.51
N ARG A 372 0.67 -26.79 27.11
CA ARG A 372 -0.56 -26.29 26.51
C ARG A 372 -0.58 -24.76 26.42
N LEU A 373 -0.08 -24.06 27.44
CA LEU A 373 0.03 -22.60 27.40
C LEU A 373 1.05 -22.11 26.38
N VAL A 374 2.19 -22.78 26.28
CA VAL A 374 3.20 -22.50 25.23
C VAL A 374 2.55 -22.69 23.86
N GLN A 375 1.89 -23.80 23.61
CA GLN A 375 1.21 -24.03 22.33
C GLN A 375 0.10 -23.01 22.08
N ALA A 376 -0.69 -22.67 23.09
CA ALA A 376 -1.75 -21.66 22.97
C ALA A 376 -1.17 -20.27 22.67
N SER A 377 -0.01 -19.93 23.25
CA SER A 377 0.70 -18.67 22.97
C SER A 377 1.22 -18.60 21.54
N VAL A 378 1.80 -19.70 21.05
CA VAL A 378 2.25 -19.84 19.66
C VAL A 378 1.06 -19.68 18.70
N ASP A 379 -0.04 -20.38 18.96
CA ASP A 379 -1.24 -20.30 18.13
C ASP A 379 -1.87 -18.91 18.15
N HIS A 380 -1.87 -18.25 19.32
CA HIS A 380 -2.31 -16.86 19.46
C HIS A 380 -1.40 -15.92 18.66
N TYR A 381 -0.09 -16.07 18.80
CA TYR A 381 0.89 -15.22 18.11
C TYR A 381 0.76 -15.38 16.58
N LYS A 382 0.69 -16.61 16.07
CA LYS A 382 0.48 -16.89 14.64
C LYS A 382 -0.80 -16.22 14.12
N ARG A 383 -1.89 -16.34 14.86
CA ARG A 383 -3.18 -15.74 14.49
C ARG A 383 -3.13 -14.22 14.51
N GLU A 384 -2.56 -13.61 15.56
CA GLU A 384 -2.49 -12.15 15.69
C GLU A 384 -1.49 -11.53 14.70
N ALA A 385 -0.37 -12.20 14.44
CA ALA A 385 0.55 -11.78 13.40
C ALA A 385 -0.12 -11.73 12.02
N LEU A 386 -0.92 -12.74 11.69
CA LEU A 386 -1.71 -12.75 10.45
C LEU A 386 -2.76 -11.64 10.37
N LEU A 387 -3.34 -11.26 11.50
CA LEU A 387 -4.44 -10.30 11.56
C LEU A 387 -3.96 -8.86 11.72
N ARG A 388 -2.82 -8.64 12.35
CA ARG A 388 -2.37 -7.32 12.82
C ARG A 388 -1.03 -6.88 12.28
N GLU A 389 -0.18 -7.80 11.83
CA GLU A 389 1.12 -7.40 11.30
C GLU A 389 0.93 -6.59 10.02
N ARG A 390 1.60 -5.44 10.00
CA ARG A 390 1.58 -4.52 8.87
C ARG A 390 2.88 -4.68 8.12
N ARG A 391 2.77 -4.87 6.83
CA ARG A 391 3.89 -5.13 5.92
C ARG A 391 3.99 -4.03 4.89
N GLY A 392 5.19 -3.66 4.54
CA GLY A 392 5.43 -2.84 3.36
C GLY A 392 5.07 -3.62 2.10
N LEU A 393 4.09 -3.13 1.33
CA LEU A 393 3.60 -3.77 0.11
C LEU A 393 4.36 -3.30 -1.13
N SER A 394 4.88 -2.09 -1.10
CA SER A 394 5.59 -1.49 -2.22
C SER A 394 6.68 -0.53 -1.73
N GLY A 395 7.53 -0.10 -2.65
CA GLY A 395 8.52 0.93 -2.44
C GLY A 395 9.54 0.61 -1.34
N ILE A 396 10.01 1.65 -0.72
CA ILE A 396 11.00 1.62 0.38
C ILE A 396 10.46 0.85 1.59
N GLU A 397 9.16 1.00 1.87
CA GLU A 397 8.51 0.24 2.94
C GLU A 397 8.62 -1.27 2.76
N ARG A 398 8.53 -1.76 1.51
CA ARG A 398 8.70 -3.19 1.20
C ARG A 398 10.16 -3.61 1.28
N GLU A 399 11.06 -2.82 0.71
CA GLU A 399 12.48 -3.15 0.64
C GLU A 399 13.11 -3.25 2.02
N PHE A 400 12.81 -2.27 2.88
CA PHE A 400 13.33 -2.24 4.25
C PHE A 400 12.37 -2.86 5.25
N ASN A 401 11.45 -3.73 4.81
CA ASN A 401 10.46 -4.32 5.69
C ASN A 401 11.10 -5.06 6.88
N GLY A 402 12.20 -5.77 6.66
CA GLY A 402 12.92 -6.48 7.73
C GLY A 402 13.48 -5.57 8.81
N THR A 403 13.98 -4.39 8.43
CA THR A 403 14.48 -3.38 9.38
C THR A 403 13.34 -2.63 10.06
N LEU A 404 12.37 -2.17 9.26
CA LEU A 404 11.29 -1.32 9.73
C LEU A 404 10.27 -2.06 10.62
N THR A 405 10.07 -3.36 10.43
CA THR A 405 9.06 -4.11 11.20
C THR A 405 9.55 -4.37 12.61
N GLY A 406 8.80 -3.89 13.61
CA GLY A 406 9.03 -4.21 15.01
C GLY A 406 8.50 -5.59 15.40
N ARG A 407 8.72 -5.98 16.65
CA ARG A 407 8.23 -7.24 17.22
C ARG A 407 7.02 -7.00 18.09
N LEU A 408 5.94 -7.72 17.83
CA LEU A 408 4.74 -7.71 18.65
C LEU A 408 5.08 -8.10 20.09
N GLY A 409 4.50 -7.38 21.05
CA GLY A 409 4.48 -7.83 22.43
C GLY A 409 3.32 -8.77 22.72
N VAL A 410 3.45 -9.61 23.73
CA VAL A 410 2.38 -10.49 24.21
C VAL A 410 2.19 -10.31 25.72
N ARG A 411 0.94 -10.14 26.12
CA ARG A 411 0.53 -10.10 27.53
C ARG A 411 -0.33 -11.31 27.82
N PHE A 412 -0.04 -11.99 28.89
CA PHE A 412 -0.86 -13.08 29.40
C PHE A 412 -1.54 -12.65 30.70
N ALA A 413 -2.83 -12.47 30.65
CA ALA A 413 -3.59 -11.85 31.72
C ALA A 413 -4.86 -12.61 32.11
N ALA A 414 -5.18 -12.61 33.39
CA ALA A 414 -6.45 -13.10 33.90
C ALA A 414 -7.52 -12.00 33.84
N HIS A 415 -8.74 -12.41 33.48
CA HIS A 415 -9.88 -11.53 33.34
C HIS A 415 -11.04 -11.98 34.21
N ASP A 416 -11.78 -11.02 34.75
CA ASP A 416 -13.05 -11.29 35.46
C ASP A 416 -14.20 -11.60 34.46
N SER A 417 -15.37 -11.93 34.97
CA SER A 417 -16.58 -12.20 34.20
C SER A 417 -17.03 -10.99 33.34
N ARG A 418 -16.54 -9.78 33.64
CA ARG A 418 -16.77 -8.55 32.86
C ARG A 418 -15.63 -8.21 31.93
N ARG A 419 -14.67 -9.15 31.72
CA ARG A 419 -13.46 -9.00 30.93
C ARG A 419 -12.54 -7.86 31.36
N ARG A 420 -12.52 -7.51 32.65
CA ARG A 420 -11.53 -6.59 33.19
C ARG A 420 -10.31 -7.38 33.63
N GLU A 421 -9.13 -6.89 33.26
CA GLU A 421 -7.85 -7.48 33.67
C GLU A 421 -7.73 -7.42 35.19
N GLN A 422 -7.46 -8.56 35.81
CA GLN A 422 -7.29 -8.70 37.25
C GLN A 422 -5.84 -8.97 37.66
N GLN A 423 -5.15 -9.75 36.82
CA GLN A 423 -3.79 -10.15 37.09
C GLN A 423 -3.04 -10.28 35.75
N LEU A 424 -1.83 -9.73 35.71
CA LEU A 424 -0.87 -9.92 34.62
C LEU A 424 0.16 -10.94 35.10
N LEU A 425 0.32 -12.03 34.34
CA LEU A 425 1.31 -13.07 34.68
C LEU A 425 2.63 -12.81 33.99
N GLU A 426 2.62 -12.57 32.69
CA GLU A 426 3.82 -12.36 31.90
C GLU A 426 3.57 -11.34 30.78
N HIS A 427 4.62 -10.65 30.41
CA HIS A 427 4.61 -9.65 29.37
C HIS A 427 5.86 -9.77 28.50
N LEU A 428 5.69 -10.27 27.28
CA LEU A 428 6.73 -10.18 26.26
C LEU A 428 6.75 -8.74 25.75
N GLN A 429 7.86 -8.04 25.98
CA GLN A 429 7.97 -6.63 25.64
C GLN A 429 7.86 -6.41 24.13
N VAL A 430 7.20 -5.31 23.77
CA VAL A 430 7.13 -4.84 22.40
C VAL A 430 8.47 -4.19 22.01
N GLU A 431 9.02 -4.56 20.87
CA GLU A 431 10.19 -3.92 20.31
C GLU A 431 9.80 -3.10 19.08
N ALA A 432 10.17 -1.83 19.06
CA ALA A 432 9.97 -0.99 17.88
C ALA A 432 10.90 -1.44 16.75
N GLY A 433 10.47 -1.25 15.52
CA GLY A 433 11.32 -1.44 14.35
C GLY A 433 12.46 -0.44 14.30
N GLY A 434 13.51 -0.79 13.58
CA GLY A 434 14.67 0.07 13.34
C GLY A 434 14.36 1.19 12.35
N ASP A 435 14.91 2.37 12.56
CA ASP A 435 14.75 3.51 11.68
C ASP A 435 15.58 3.36 10.40
N VAL A 436 15.09 3.97 9.32
CA VAL A 436 15.78 4.02 8.03
C VAL A 436 16.01 5.47 7.64
N ARG A 437 17.27 5.81 7.33
CA ARG A 437 17.61 7.11 6.75
C ARG A 437 17.82 6.99 5.25
N LEU A 438 17.22 7.91 4.49
CA LEU A 438 17.33 7.98 3.05
C LEU A 438 18.28 9.10 2.61
N THR A 439 18.66 9.06 1.34
CA THR A 439 19.53 10.09 0.73
C THR A 439 18.75 11.30 0.22
N PHE A 440 17.44 11.20 0.11
CA PHE A 440 16.59 12.32 -0.30
C PHE A 440 16.72 13.49 0.66
N ASP A 441 16.63 14.71 0.12
CA ASP A 441 16.47 15.93 0.89
C ASP A 441 15.03 16.44 0.68
N LEU A 442 14.24 16.46 1.73
CA LEU A 442 12.81 16.78 1.64
C LEU A 442 12.55 18.20 1.12
N SER A 443 13.42 19.15 1.48
CA SER A 443 13.31 20.52 1.01
C SER A 443 13.65 20.63 -0.48
N LEU A 444 14.72 19.96 -0.92
CA LEU A 444 15.09 19.86 -2.33
C LEU A 444 14.02 19.15 -3.15
N GLN A 445 13.44 18.08 -2.61
CA GLN A 445 12.32 17.34 -3.22
C GLN A 445 11.12 18.23 -3.50
N ARG A 446 10.71 19.03 -2.51
CA ARG A 446 9.58 19.98 -2.66
C ARG A 446 9.81 21.01 -3.76
N VAL A 447 11.03 21.53 -3.84
CA VAL A 447 11.43 22.45 -4.90
C VAL A 447 11.42 21.78 -6.26
N ALA A 448 11.98 20.57 -6.37
CA ALA A 448 11.99 19.79 -7.61
C ALA A 448 10.58 19.48 -8.11
N GLU A 449 9.68 19.07 -7.23
CA GLU A 449 8.27 18.80 -7.56
C GLU A 449 7.52 20.08 -7.98
N SER A 450 7.78 21.20 -7.32
CA SER A 450 7.20 22.49 -7.69
C SER A 450 7.63 22.92 -9.10
N ALA A 451 8.91 22.74 -9.43
CA ALA A 451 9.46 23.04 -10.75
C ALA A 451 8.85 22.09 -11.82
N ALA A 452 8.74 20.79 -11.53
CA ALA A 452 8.13 19.82 -12.45
C ALA A 452 6.66 20.14 -12.70
N ARG A 453 5.87 20.45 -11.66
CA ARG A 453 4.48 20.90 -11.79
C ARG A 453 4.35 22.20 -12.60
N THR A 454 5.28 23.12 -12.43
CA THR A 454 5.28 24.38 -13.19
C THR A 454 5.59 24.12 -14.66
N ALA A 455 6.58 23.29 -14.97
CA ALA A 455 6.90 22.90 -16.34
C ALA A 455 5.75 22.17 -17.02
N HIS A 456 5.11 21.21 -16.33
CA HIS A 456 3.92 20.53 -16.80
C HIS A 456 2.80 21.53 -17.18
N ARG A 457 2.44 22.46 -16.28
CA ARG A 457 1.40 23.46 -16.54
C ARG A 457 1.75 24.41 -17.68
N ARG A 458 3.04 24.78 -17.82
CA ARG A 458 3.51 25.70 -18.89
C ARG A 458 3.44 25.06 -20.27
N GLN A 459 3.70 23.76 -20.35
CA GLN A 459 3.77 23.02 -21.61
C GLN A 459 2.51 22.19 -21.89
N ALA A 460 1.56 22.16 -20.96
CA ALA A 460 0.33 21.40 -21.12
C ALA A 460 -0.49 21.90 -22.31
N PHE A 461 -0.87 21.00 -23.18
CA PHE A 461 -1.81 21.25 -24.27
C PHE A 461 -2.81 20.09 -24.36
N GLY A 462 -4.03 20.37 -24.85
CA GLY A 462 -5.05 19.37 -25.05
C GLY A 462 -4.86 18.61 -26.36
N ASP A 463 -5.13 17.30 -26.33
CA ASP A 463 -5.31 16.53 -27.57
C ASP A 463 -6.75 16.74 -28.16
N ALA A 464 -7.05 16.12 -29.29
CA ALA A 464 -8.39 16.17 -29.92
C ALA A 464 -9.53 15.66 -29.02
N LEU A 465 -9.22 15.08 -27.85
CA LEU A 465 -10.15 14.59 -26.84
C LEU A 465 -10.05 15.40 -25.53
N ASP A 466 -9.49 16.60 -25.57
CA ASP A 466 -9.23 17.50 -24.41
C ASP A 466 -8.42 16.83 -23.28
N ARG A 467 -7.59 15.82 -23.59
CA ARG A 467 -6.72 15.17 -22.63
C ARG A 467 -5.36 15.85 -22.61
N VAL A 468 -4.92 16.26 -21.43
CA VAL A 468 -3.56 16.79 -21.23
C VAL A 468 -2.58 15.61 -21.25
N ARG A 469 -1.69 15.57 -22.24
CA ARG A 469 -0.71 14.49 -22.43
C ARG A 469 0.68 14.81 -21.91
N THR A 470 0.97 16.10 -21.71
CA THR A 470 2.29 16.57 -21.25
C THR A 470 2.63 16.03 -19.88
N GLU A 471 3.85 15.59 -19.69
CA GLU A 471 4.37 15.05 -18.44
C GLU A 471 5.77 15.57 -18.22
N ALA A 472 6.15 15.87 -16.98
CA ALA A 472 7.46 16.41 -16.62
C ALA A 472 8.11 15.59 -15.53
N ALA A 473 9.43 15.39 -15.61
CA ALA A 473 10.20 14.75 -14.55
C ALA A 473 11.55 15.44 -14.34
N LEU A 474 12.03 15.43 -13.09
CA LEU A 474 13.34 15.91 -12.69
C LEU A 474 13.95 14.95 -11.67
N VAL A 475 15.17 14.53 -11.94
CA VAL A 475 16.00 13.78 -11.02
C VAL A 475 17.21 14.60 -10.65
N VAL A 476 17.60 14.56 -9.39
CA VAL A 476 18.84 15.18 -8.87
C VAL A 476 19.62 14.12 -8.10
N VAL A 477 20.90 13.98 -8.45
CA VAL A 477 21.81 13.04 -7.80
C VAL A 477 23.08 13.76 -7.34
N ASP A 478 23.73 13.26 -6.32
CA ASP A 478 25.11 13.63 -6.01
C ASP A 478 26.04 12.79 -6.89
N ALA A 479 26.74 13.45 -7.81
CA ALA A 479 27.63 12.78 -8.75
C ALA A 479 28.79 12.04 -8.06
N ARG A 480 29.20 12.46 -6.89
CA ARG A 480 30.32 11.89 -6.14
C ARG A 480 29.94 10.62 -5.40
N THR A 481 28.79 10.62 -4.75
CA THR A 481 28.35 9.50 -3.90
C THR A 481 27.38 8.57 -4.59
N GLY A 482 26.69 9.04 -5.62
CA GLY A 482 25.57 8.36 -6.26
C GLY A 482 24.27 8.44 -5.44
N ASP A 483 24.20 9.33 -4.45
CA ASP A 483 22.99 9.56 -3.68
C ASP A 483 21.89 10.18 -4.54
N VAL A 484 20.69 9.58 -4.54
CA VAL A 484 19.52 10.22 -5.13
C VAL A 484 18.98 11.25 -4.15
N LEU A 485 19.07 12.53 -4.51
CA LEU A 485 18.74 13.66 -3.66
C LEU A 485 17.30 14.14 -3.83
N ALA A 486 16.78 14.09 -5.06
CA ALA A 486 15.39 14.40 -5.38
C ALA A 486 14.90 13.58 -6.58
N TYR A 487 13.61 13.28 -6.56
CA TYR A 487 12.94 12.41 -7.54
C TYR A 487 11.52 12.93 -7.76
N ALA A 488 11.33 13.76 -8.79
CA ALA A 488 10.10 14.49 -9.03
C ALA A 488 9.43 14.08 -10.34
N GLY A 489 8.10 14.05 -10.35
CA GLY A 489 7.29 13.82 -11.54
C GLY A 489 5.97 14.59 -11.48
N ALA A 490 5.42 14.98 -12.62
CA ALA A 490 4.14 15.65 -12.76
C ALA A 490 3.49 15.33 -14.12
N PRO A 491 2.14 15.17 -14.22
CA PRO A 491 1.18 15.18 -13.11
C PRO A 491 1.24 13.88 -12.28
N VAL A 492 0.80 13.94 -11.03
CA VAL A 492 0.81 12.78 -10.12
C VAL A 492 -0.55 12.07 -10.10
N SER A 493 -1.39 12.32 -11.09
CA SER A 493 -2.77 11.82 -11.18
C SER A 493 -2.88 10.31 -11.42
N THR A 494 -1.84 9.69 -12.00
CA THR A 494 -1.80 8.25 -12.27
C THR A 494 -0.64 7.56 -11.56
N PRO A 495 -0.78 6.30 -11.11
CA PRO A 495 0.29 5.60 -10.41
C PRO A 495 1.61 5.52 -11.20
N TRP A 496 1.54 5.38 -12.53
CA TRP A 496 2.73 5.31 -13.35
C TRP A 496 3.39 6.68 -13.57
N ALA A 497 2.61 7.78 -13.67
CA ALA A 497 3.14 9.14 -13.78
C ALA A 497 3.99 9.54 -12.56
N ARG A 498 3.73 8.96 -11.40
CA ARG A 498 4.53 9.17 -10.18
C ARG A 498 5.97 8.65 -10.30
N ASN A 499 6.23 7.72 -11.21
CA ASN A 499 7.53 7.10 -11.40
C ASN A 499 8.25 7.56 -12.68
N LEU A 500 7.81 8.64 -13.32
CA LEU A 500 8.37 9.13 -14.59
C LEU A 500 9.90 9.29 -14.58
N ALA A 501 10.47 9.68 -13.45
CA ALA A 501 11.91 9.89 -13.33
C ALA A 501 12.73 8.59 -13.41
N GLY A 502 12.13 7.45 -13.06
CA GLY A 502 12.77 6.14 -13.06
C GLY A 502 12.31 5.19 -14.15
N ILE A 503 11.20 5.50 -14.83
CA ILE A 503 10.61 4.63 -15.85
C ILE A 503 11.25 4.92 -17.22
N GLN A 504 11.63 3.87 -17.92
CA GLN A 504 11.91 3.96 -19.34
C GLN A 504 10.58 4.07 -20.09
N TRP A 505 10.44 5.08 -20.90
CA TRP A 505 9.28 5.22 -21.76
C TRP A 505 9.29 4.13 -22.84
N ILE A 506 8.34 3.22 -22.77
CA ILE A 506 8.15 2.14 -23.76
C ILE A 506 7.36 2.73 -24.93
N GLY A 507 8.03 3.15 -25.95
CA GLY A 507 7.42 3.75 -27.12
C GLY A 507 8.49 4.48 -27.92
N ASN A 508 8.35 5.75 -28.14
CA ASN A 508 9.34 6.55 -28.87
C ASN A 508 10.14 7.49 -27.94
N GLY A 509 10.40 7.06 -26.69
CA GLY A 509 11.06 7.88 -25.66
C GLY A 509 12.57 7.97 -25.79
N SER A 510 13.07 8.24 -26.99
CA SER A 510 14.50 8.46 -27.22
C SER A 510 15.02 9.66 -26.42
N VAL A 511 16.26 9.57 -25.96
CA VAL A 511 16.94 10.68 -25.24
C VAL A 511 17.50 11.74 -26.20
N GLY A 512 17.54 11.45 -27.49
CA GLY A 512 18.05 12.34 -28.52
C GLY A 512 19.48 12.79 -28.24
N SER A 513 19.75 14.04 -28.52
CA SER A 513 21.09 14.62 -28.42
C SER A 513 21.79 14.55 -27.06
N LEU A 514 21.15 14.01 -26.02
CA LEU A 514 21.83 13.71 -24.74
C LEU A 514 22.83 12.55 -24.85
N ALA A 515 22.77 11.72 -25.92
CA ALA A 515 23.73 10.66 -26.18
C ALA A 515 25.07 11.16 -26.75
N LYS A 516 25.07 12.34 -27.37
CA LYS A 516 26.24 12.89 -28.08
C LYS A 516 27.52 13.02 -27.25
N PRO A 517 27.49 13.48 -25.99
CA PRO A 517 28.71 13.56 -25.18
C PRO A 517 29.43 12.21 -25.07
N PHE A 518 28.70 11.11 -24.92
CA PHE A 518 29.25 9.78 -24.78
C PHE A 518 29.86 9.24 -26.08
N VAL A 519 29.21 9.51 -27.20
CA VAL A 519 29.74 9.18 -28.56
C VAL A 519 31.01 9.98 -28.83
N LEU A 520 31.08 11.25 -28.40
CA LEU A 520 32.27 12.08 -28.55
C LEU A 520 33.45 11.55 -27.73
N VAL A 521 33.26 11.08 -26.50
CA VAL A 521 34.32 10.42 -25.72
C VAL A 521 34.95 9.26 -26.51
N GLU A 522 34.15 8.37 -27.07
CA GLU A 522 34.65 7.23 -27.82
C GLU A 522 35.33 7.63 -29.16
N GLN A 523 34.79 8.68 -29.81
CA GLN A 523 35.41 9.23 -30.99
C GLN A 523 36.80 9.79 -30.72
N LEU A 524 36.93 10.66 -29.68
CA LEU A 524 38.21 11.26 -29.32
C LEU A 524 39.24 10.21 -28.92
N LYS A 525 38.81 9.15 -28.23
CA LYS A 525 39.66 8.00 -27.91
C LYS A 525 40.13 7.28 -29.18
N ALA A 526 39.24 7.09 -30.14
CA ALA A 526 39.58 6.49 -31.45
C ALA A 526 40.56 7.40 -32.23
N GLU A 527 40.38 8.71 -32.19
CA GLU A 527 41.29 9.68 -32.81
C GLU A 527 42.68 9.63 -32.18
N ALA A 528 42.79 9.52 -30.85
CA ALA A 528 44.06 9.34 -30.16
C ALA A 528 44.77 8.04 -30.54
N MET A 529 44.03 7.04 -31.03
CA MET A 529 44.55 5.78 -31.58
C MET A 529 44.79 5.82 -33.08
N GLY A 530 44.74 7.00 -33.70
CA GLY A 530 45.06 7.21 -35.12
C GLY A 530 43.87 7.16 -36.07
N TRP A 531 42.64 7.06 -35.59
CA TRP A 531 41.47 7.23 -36.42
C TRP A 531 41.30 8.72 -36.81
N THR A 532 40.92 8.99 -38.01
CA THR A 532 40.71 10.36 -38.49
C THR A 532 39.25 10.58 -38.81
N HIS A 533 38.65 11.58 -38.21
CA HIS A 533 37.30 12.02 -38.54
C HIS A 533 37.32 12.66 -39.94
N ARG A 534 36.70 12.02 -40.92
CA ARG A 534 36.63 12.53 -42.28
C ARG A 534 35.19 12.72 -42.73
N PRO A 535 34.88 13.80 -43.48
CA PRO A 535 33.57 13.93 -44.10
C PRO A 535 33.26 12.70 -44.98
N LEU A 536 32.06 12.15 -44.80
CA LEU A 536 31.59 11.02 -45.62
C LEU A 536 30.65 11.54 -46.71
N ALA A 537 30.79 11.01 -47.92
CA ALA A 537 29.93 11.36 -49.05
C ALA A 537 28.43 11.23 -48.69
N GLY A 538 27.67 12.26 -49.00
CA GLY A 538 26.24 12.33 -48.62
C GLY A 538 25.93 12.96 -47.28
N PHE A 539 26.96 13.24 -46.46
CA PHE A 539 26.81 13.95 -45.14
C PHE A 539 27.63 15.24 -45.10
N GLU A 540 28.16 15.65 -46.24
CA GLU A 540 29.07 16.80 -46.37
C GLU A 540 28.39 18.13 -46.08
N ALA A 541 27.06 18.21 -46.17
CA ALA A 541 26.31 19.42 -45.88
C ALA A 541 25.20 19.16 -44.90
N CYS A 542 25.18 19.86 -43.83
CA CYS A 542 24.00 20.02 -42.99
C CYS A 542 22.99 20.83 -43.83
N ASN A 543 21.90 20.23 -44.27
CA ASN A 543 20.90 20.85 -45.14
C ASN A 543 19.95 21.84 -44.39
N GLY A 544 20.34 22.33 -43.25
CA GLY A 544 19.60 23.30 -42.43
C GLY A 544 18.34 22.75 -41.75
N ARG A 545 17.82 21.60 -42.24
CA ARG A 545 16.59 21.00 -41.66
C ARG A 545 16.86 20.17 -40.41
N ASN A 546 18.04 19.54 -40.32
CA ASN A 546 18.39 18.63 -39.23
C ASN A 546 19.44 19.21 -38.26
N CYS A 547 19.91 20.43 -38.46
CA CYS A 547 20.94 21.08 -37.68
C CYS A 547 20.55 22.44 -37.11
N GLY A 548 19.30 22.83 -37.15
CA GLY A 548 18.83 24.11 -36.55
C GLY A 548 19.37 25.37 -37.21
N GLY A 549 19.78 25.31 -38.47
CA GLY A 549 20.25 26.48 -39.23
C GLY A 549 21.69 26.92 -38.94
N HIS A 550 22.52 26.04 -38.37
CA HIS A 550 23.94 26.35 -38.14
C HIS A 550 24.73 26.46 -39.42
N ALA A 551 25.77 27.30 -39.37
CA ALA A 551 26.73 27.38 -40.46
C ALA A 551 27.31 26.00 -40.76
N HIS A 552 27.35 25.66 -42.05
CA HIS A 552 27.71 24.34 -42.50
C HIS A 552 29.18 24.04 -42.25
N TRP A 553 29.42 22.75 -41.92
CA TRP A 553 30.75 22.24 -41.74
C TRP A 553 31.36 21.87 -43.11
N ASP A 554 32.51 22.44 -43.38
CA ASP A 554 33.31 22.27 -44.62
C ASP A 554 34.56 21.39 -44.39
N GLY A 555 34.52 20.47 -43.42
CA GLY A 555 35.54 19.46 -43.16
C GLY A 555 36.43 19.69 -41.94
N GLY A 556 36.15 20.69 -41.10
CA GLY A 556 37.01 21.03 -39.97
C GLY A 556 36.34 21.53 -38.68
N LYS A 557 35.09 21.11 -38.38
CA LYS A 557 34.43 21.59 -37.18
C LYS A 557 35.09 21.03 -35.90
N ASP A 558 35.43 21.94 -34.99
CA ASP A 558 35.92 21.60 -33.67
C ASP A 558 34.89 20.71 -32.93
N PRO A 559 35.30 19.57 -32.35
CA PRO A 559 34.43 18.72 -31.53
C PRO A 559 33.69 19.43 -30.40
N VAL A 560 34.32 20.39 -29.74
CA VAL A 560 33.73 21.24 -28.70
C VAL A 560 32.57 22.06 -29.26
N GLU A 561 32.76 22.69 -30.39
CA GLU A 561 31.75 23.48 -31.10
C GLU A 561 30.61 22.58 -31.63
N ALA A 562 30.95 21.42 -32.18
CA ALA A 562 29.97 20.43 -32.65
C ALA A 562 29.06 19.95 -31.53
N LEU A 563 29.59 19.76 -30.30
CA LEU A 563 28.81 19.39 -29.13
C LEU A 563 27.96 20.59 -28.65
N ALA A 564 28.51 21.80 -28.59
CA ALA A 564 27.83 23.02 -28.18
C ALA A 564 26.59 23.31 -29.01
N GLU A 565 26.72 23.23 -30.32
CA GLU A 565 25.66 23.48 -31.28
C GLU A 565 24.79 22.23 -31.57
N SER A 566 25.14 21.08 -30.98
CA SER A 566 24.42 19.83 -31.19
C SER A 566 24.35 19.39 -32.66
N CYS A 567 25.43 19.51 -33.42
CA CYS A 567 25.48 19.26 -34.85
C CYS A 567 25.21 17.80 -35.20
N ASN A 568 24.07 17.50 -35.82
CA ASN A 568 23.71 16.10 -36.18
C ASN A 568 24.65 15.54 -37.24
N SER A 569 25.03 16.34 -38.25
CA SER A 569 25.93 15.86 -39.35
C SER A 569 27.28 15.38 -38.80
N PHE A 570 27.87 16.10 -37.83
CA PHE A 570 29.08 15.67 -37.14
C PHE A 570 28.91 14.29 -36.48
N TYR A 571 27.85 14.10 -35.70
CA TYR A 571 27.62 12.85 -34.99
C TYR A 571 27.14 11.69 -35.90
N TYR A 572 26.46 11.96 -36.99
CA TYR A 572 26.17 10.93 -38.00
C TYR A 572 27.46 10.35 -38.58
N GLN A 573 28.41 11.20 -38.90
CA GLN A 573 29.71 10.78 -39.38
C GLN A 573 30.52 10.04 -38.32
N SER A 574 30.47 10.54 -37.07
CA SER A 574 31.08 9.85 -35.91
C SER A 574 30.51 8.43 -35.75
N GLY A 575 29.19 8.30 -35.84
CA GLY A 575 28.51 7.00 -35.74
C GLY A 575 28.94 6.03 -36.85
N ILE A 576 28.99 6.50 -38.09
CA ILE A 576 29.45 5.69 -39.25
C ILE A 576 30.91 5.28 -39.09
N GLY A 577 31.77 6.23 -38.69
CA GLY A 577 33.20 6.00 -38.50
C GLY A 577 33.53 5.07 -37.34
N LEU A 578 32.83 5.17 -36.24
CA LEU A 578 32.98 4.29 -35.09
C LEU A 578 32.40 2.89 -35.31
N GLY A 579 31.43 2.78 -36.21
CA GLY A 579 30.69 1.56 -36.43
C GLY A 579 29.77 1.19 -35.27
N GLU A 580 29.06 0.09 -35.43
CA GLU A 580 28.07 -0.39 -34.47
C GLU A 580 28.68 -0.68 -33.09
N ASP A 581 29.83 -1.38 -33.09
CA ASP A 581 30.54 -1.70 -31.84
C ASP A 581 31.06 -0.48 -31.10
N GLY A 582 31.53 0.55 -31.84
CA GLY A 582 32.04 1.79 -31.26
C GLY A 582 30.93 2.58 -30.61
N VAL A 583 29.77 2.74 -31.26
CA VAL A 583 28.61 3.40 -30.68
C VAL A 583 28.08 2.61 -29.49
N ALA A 584 28.03 1.29 -29.57
CA ALA A 584 27.61 0.44 -28.46
C ALA A 584 28.57 0.53 -27.24
N ARG A 585 29.89 0.58 -27.49
CA ARG A 585 30.88 0.79 -26.43
C ARG A 585 30.71 2.15 -25.76
N ALA A 586 30.50 3.22 -26.54
CA ALA A 586 30.25 4.56 -26.04
C ALA A 586 29.09 4.58 -25.04
N LEU A 587 27.96 4.00 -25.41
CA LEU A 587 26.76 3.97 -24.57
C LEU A 587 26.92 3.04 -23.37
N ARG A 588 27.52 1.86 -23.54
CA ARG A 588 27.76 0.91 -22.44
C ARG A 588 28.68 1.48 -21.38
N ARG A 589 29.76 2.15 -21.78
CA ARG A 589 30.74 2.77 -20.87
C ARG A 589 30.04 3.65 -19.81
N PHE A 590 29.00 4.35 -20.20
CA PHE A 590 28.20 5.23 -19.31
C PHE A 590 26.89 4.60 -18.82
N GLY A 591 26.71 3.27 -19.00
CA GLY A 591 25.55 2.54 -18.49
C GLY A 591 24.25 2.82 -19.23
N LEU A 592 24.32 3.25 -20.48
CA LEU A 592 23.17 3.60 -21.33
C LEU A 592 22.84 2.53 -22.39
N ALA A 593 23.54 1.42 -22.42
CA ALA A 593 23.25 0.28 -23.29
C ALA A 593 23.28 -1.04 -22.50
N PRO A 594 22.64 -2.13 -23.03
CA PRO A 594 22.71 -3.43 -22.40
C PRO A 594 24.15 -3.88 -22.22
N ALA A 595 24.39 -4.50 -21.07
CA ALA A 595 25.68 -5.09 -20.81
C ALA A 595 25.90 -6.37 -21.59
N ALA A 596 27.14 -6.57 -22.02
CA ALA A 596 27.63 -7.91 -22.30
C ALA A 596 27.78 -8.69 -20.97
N ALA A 597 27.61 -10.00 -21.00
CA ALA A 597 27.84 -10.84 -19.84
C ALA A 597 29.26 -10.60 -19.30
N GLY A 598 29.37 -10.22 -18.02
CA GLY A 598 30.66 -9.90 -17.38
C GLY A 598 31.12 -8.44 -17.50
N ASP A 599 30.32 -7.56 -18.09
CA ASP A 599 30.66 -6.13 -18.22
C ASP A 599 30.60 -5.45 -16.83
N PRO A 600 31.71 -4.86 -16.32
CA PRO A 600 31.74 -4.19 -15.03
C PRO A 600 30.82 -2.97 -14.93
N TYR A 601 30.45 -2.37 -16.06
CA TYR A 601 29.58 -1.19 -16.10
C TYR A 601 28.12 -1.48 -15.69
N VAL A 602 27.70 -2.77 -15.75
CA VAL A 602 26.33 -3.18 -15.33
C VAL A 602 26.21 -3.44 -13.83
N ALA A 603 27.30 -3.94 -13.24
CA ALA A 603 27.32 -4.22 -11.79
C ALA A 603 27.08 -2.94 -10.92
N CYS A 604 27.04 -1.78 -11.54
CA CYS A 604 26.92 -0.49 -10.86
C CYS A 604 25.49 -0.01 -10.61
N TRP A 605 24.48 -0.78 -10.97
CA TRP A 605 23.11 -0.51 -10.55
C TRP A 605 22.74 -1.50 -9.45
N GLN A 606 22.48 -1.02 -8.26
CA GLN A 606 21.88 -1.86 -7.23
C GLN A 606 20.42 -2.12 -7.61
N PRO A 607 19.99 -3.39 -7.76
CA PRO A 607 18.59 -3.74 -8.00
C PRO A 607 17.66 -3.23 -6.88
N ALA A 608 18.23 -2.90 -5.77
CA ALA A 608 17.58 -2.55 -4.51
C ALA A 608 17.32 -1.05 -4.32
N VAL A 609 17.15 -0.28 -5.38
CA VAL A 609 16.50 1.02 -5.22
C VAL A 609 15.01 0.73 -5.17
N ALA A 610 14.49 0.59 -3.95
CA ALA A 610 13.14 0.18 -3.67
C ALA A 610 12.13 0.99 -4.49
N GLY A 611 11.28 0.30 -5.25
CA GLY A 611 10.25 0.93 -6.06
C GLY A 611 10.72 1.67 -7.32
N ILE A 612 12.01 1.91 -7.51
CA ILE A 612 12.56 2.33 -8.79
C ILE A 612 12.85 1.05 -9.58
N PRO A 613 12.17 0.80 -10.72
CA PRO A 613 12.45 -0.39 -11.49
C PRO A 613 13.93 -0.41 -11.87
N ALA A 614 14.55 -1.57 -11.74
CA ALA A 614 15.89 -1.79 -12.29
C ALA A 614 15.86 -1.33 -13.76
N PRO A 615 16.94 -0.66 -14.25
CA PRO A 615 16.99 -0.25 -15.63
C PRO A 615 16.76 -1.48 -16.48
N ALA A 616 15.63 -1.52 -17.19
CA ALA A 616 15.44 -2.52 -18.20
C ALA A 616 16.60 -2.35 -19.21
N PRO A 617 17.17 -3.43 -19.71
CA PRO A 617 18.18 -3.31 -20.75
C PRO A 617 17.63 -2.38 -21.83
N VAL A 618 18.39 -1.37 -22.20
CA VAL A 618 18.03 -0.51 -23.33
C VAL A 618 17.74 -1.44 -24.48
N ARG A 619 16.49 -1.53 -24.91
CA ARG A 619 16.11 -2.44 -25.98
C ARG A 619 16.92 -2.06 -27.20
N ASP A 620 17.67 -3.00 -27.70
CA ASP A 620 18.39 -2.84 -28.94
C ASP A 620 17.33 -2.61 -30.04
N VAL A 621 17.23 -1.38 -30.49
CA VAL A 621 16.29 -1.03 -31.52
C VAL A 621 16.98 -1.36 -32.84
N GLU A 622 16.99 -2.65 -33.21
CA GLU A 622 17.56 -3.21 -34.41
C GLU A 622 17.13 -2.50 -35.72
N ARG A 623 16.14 -1.63 -35.64
CA ARG A 623 15.57 -0.89 -36.77
C ARG A 623 16.07 0.54 -36.93
N THR A 624 16.89 1.05 -36.02
CA THR A 624 17.40 2.43 -36.12
C THR A 624 18.74 2.43 -36.83
N ALA A 625 18.86 3.23 -37.87
CA ALA A 625 20.12 3.35 -38.63
C ALA A 625 21.27 3.86 -37.73
N LEU A 626 22.46 3.34 -37.91
CA LEU A 626 23.63 3.65 -37.09
C LEU A 626 23.89 5.15 -36.88
N PRO A 627 23.79 6.04 -37.90
CA PRO A 627 23.91 7.48 -37.69
C PRO A 627 22.90 8.04 -36.67
N GLN A 628 21.67 7.54 -36.72
CA GLN A 628 20.61 7.97 -35.79
C GLN A 628 20.87 7.51 -34.36
N ARG A 629 21.44 6.30 -34.17
CA ARG A 629 21.86 5.83 -32.84
C ARG A 629 22.92 6.74 -32.21
N ALA A 630 23.87 7.22 -33.01
CA ALA A 630 24.91 8.12 -32.55
C ALA A 630 24.39 9.48 -32.02
N VAL A 631 23.19 9.87 -32.43
CA VAL A 631 22.50 11.07 -31.90
C VAL A 631 21.38 10.73 -30.90
N GLY A 632 21.31 9.47 -30.46
CA GLY A 632 20.44 9.03 -29.37
C GLY A 632 19.03 8.59 -29.77
N TYR A 633 18.72 8.46 -31.08
CA TYR A 633 17.48 7.82 -31.50
C TYR A 633 17.54 6.30 -31.23
N GLY A 634 16.45 5.76 -30.76
CA GLY A 634 16.38 4.35 -30.36
C GLY A 634 16.95 4.06 -28.98
N LEU A 635 17.65 5.01 -28.36
CA LEU A 635 18.13 4.91 -26.99
C LEU A 635 17.01 5.28 -26.01
N GLN A 636 16.43 4.28 -25.35
CA GLN A 636 15.41 4.46 -24.34
C GLN A 636 16.03 4.41 -22.96
N ALA A 637 16.13 5.55 -22.29
CA ALA A 637 16.64 5.64 -20.93
C ALA A 637 15.73 6.50 -20.06
N SER A 638 15.67 6.20 -18.77
CA SER A 638 14.99 7.07 -17.81
C SER A 638 15.86 8.28 -17.45
N PRO A 639 15.27 9.37 -16.93
CA PRO A 639 16.03 10.49 -16.37
C PRO A 639 17.09 10.06 -15.38
N LEU A 640 16.84 9.03 -14.60
CA LEU A 640 17.77 8.49 -13.60
C LEU A 640 19.02 7.87 -14.26
N HIS A 641 18.86 7.13 -15.37
CA HIS A 641 19.99 6.59 -16.15
C HIS A 641 20.85 7.71 -16.74
N VAL A 642 20.19 8.72 -17.30
CA VAL A 642 20.88 9.84 -17.91
C VAL A 642 21.63 10.66 -16.85
N ALA A 643 21.00 10.95 -15.71
CA ALA A 643 21.68 11.65 -14.60
C ALA A 643 22.92 10.89 -14.12
N ARG A 644 22.83 9.55 -14.02
CA ARG A 644 23.97 8.69 -13.67
C ARG A 644 25.11 8.79 -14.71
N ALA A 645 24.78 8.75 -15.99
CA ALA A 645 25.75 8.85 -17.05
C ALA A 645 26.47 10.20 -17.04
N TYR A 646 25.73 11.30 -16.81
CA TYR A 646 26.30 12.65 -16.67
C TYR A 646 27.12 12.80 -15.38
N ALA A 647 26.76 12.09 -14.29
CA ALA A 647 27.61 12.04 -13.10
C ALA A 647 28.96 11.39 -13.41
N GLY A 648 29.00 10.42 -14.33
CA GLY A 648 30.26 9.88 -14.86
C GLY A 648 31.13 10.88 -15.57
N LEU A 649 30.53 11.77 -16.37
CA LEU A 649 31.25 12.89 -17.01
C LEU A 649 31.74 13.93 -15.99
N ALA A 650 30.97 14.17 -14.94
CA ALA A 650 31.30 15.15 -13.91
C ALA A 650 32.47 14.75 -13.00
N THR A 651 32.64 13.44 -12.79
CA THR A 651 33.56 12.93 -11.75
C THR A 651 34.68 12.05 -12.26
N GLY A 652 34.63 11.58 -13.49
CA GLY A 652 35.58 10.59 -14.03
C GLY A 652 35.33 9.17 -13.53
N TRP A 653 34.22 8.91 -12.87
CA TRP A 653 33.75 7.54 -12.52
C TRP A 653 32.25 7.44 -12.57
N LEU A 654 31.75 6.29 -12.96
CA LEU A 654 30.32 6.02 -13.02
C LEU A 654 29.83 5.54 -11.63
N PRO A 655 28.98 6.30 -10.92
CA PRO A 655 28.56 5.95 -9.58
C PRO A 655 27.49 4.83 -9.60
N THR A 656 27.39 4.06 -8.52
CA THR A 656 26.20 3.27 -8.22
C THR A 656 25.18 4.17 -7.51
N LEU A 657 23.99 4.31 -8.09
CA LEU A 657 22.94 5.11 -7.47
C LEU A 657 22.30 4.36 -6.30
N GLY A 658 21.89 5.08 -5.28
CA GLY A 658 21.22 4.53 -4.12
C GLY A 658 20.37 5.55 -3.37
N VAL A 659 19.46 5.03 -2.55
CA VAL A 659 18.53 5.83 -1.74
C VAL A 659 18.84 5.77 -0.24
N THR A 660 19.85 5.01 0.16
CA THR A 660 20.35 4.97 1.54
C THR A 660 21.79 5.46 1.59
N PRO A 661 22.20 6.17 2.65
CA PRO A 661 23.58 6.59 2.83
C PRO A 661 24.55 5.40 2.88
N GLY A 662 25.76 5.59 2.42
CA GLY A 662 26.83 4.60 2.50
C GLY A 662 27.73 4.57 1.28
N ALA A 663 28.92 4.00 1.45
CA ALA A 663 29.84 3.80 0.35
C ALA A 663 29.29 2.77 -0.64
N ARG A 664 29.34 3.10 -1.92
CA ARG A 664 28.87 2.23 -3.01
C ARG A 664 30.00 1.98 -4.02
N PRO A 665 29.96 0.82 -4.71
CA PRO A 665 30.86 0.60 -5.83
C PRO A 665 30.73 1.70 -6.88
N ARG A 666 31.86 2.06 -7.48
CA ARG A 666 31.92 2.98 -8.62
C ARG A 666 32.88 2.43 -9.66
N VAL A 667 32.61 2.67 -10.93
CA VAL A 667 33.48 2.25 -12.02
C VAL A 667 34.31 3.42 -12.49
N PRO A 668 35.65 3.35 -12.38
CA PRO A 668 36.51 4.40 -12.89
C PRO A 668 36.44 4.50 -14.41
N LEU A 669 36.60 5.71 -14.92
CA LEU A 669 36.68 6.03 -16.35
C LEU A 669 38.09 6.51 -16.69
N ASP A 670 39.11 5.91 -16.05
CA ASP A 670 40.52 6.34 -16.13
C ASP A 670 41.10 6.26 -17.55
N ASP A 671 40.51 5.40 -18.39
CA ASP A 671 40.93 5.21 -19.77
C ASP A 671 40.42 6.28 -20.75
N VAL A 672 39.65 7.27 -20.27
CA VAL A 672 39.05 8.35 -21.04
C VAL A 672 39.07 9.73 -20.33
N VAL A 673 39.97 9.94 -19.40
CA VAL A 673 40.05 11.18 -18.59
C VAL A 673 40.26 12.43 -19.47
N GLY A 674 41.17 12.34 -20.46
CA GLY A 674 41.46 13.46 -21.37
C GLY A 674 40.25 13.79 -22.26
N GLU A 675 39.58 12.79 -22.75
CA GLU A 675 38.41 12.90 -23.59
C GLU A 675 37.21 13.49 -22.83
N VAL A 676 37.01 13.06 -21.58
CA VAL A 676 35.97 13.59 -20.69
C VAL A 676 36.19 15.08 -20.44
N ALA A 677 37.44 15.53 -20.19
CA ALA A 677 37.75 16.95 -20.00
C ALA A 677 37.43 17.80 -21.25
N LEU A 678 37.63 17.24 -22.44
CA LEU A 678 37.26 17.95 -23.68
C LEU A 678 35.73 18.00 -23.86
N VAL A 679 35.04 16.92 -23.54
CA VAL A 679 33.57 16.87 -23.56
C VAL A 679 32.96 17.85 -22.56
N GLU A 680 33.55 18.01 -21.38
CA GLU A 680 33.12 18.99 -20.38
C GLU A 680 33.19 20.42 -20.94
N ARG A 681 34.28 20.79 -21.67
CA ARG A 681 34.37 22.07 -22.37
C ARG A 681 33.23 22.27 -23.35
N GLY A 682 32.85 21.22 -24.10
CA GLY A 682 31.73 21.25 -25.03
C GLY A 682 30.36 21.39 -24.33
N LEU A 683 30.18 20.73 -23.19
CA LEU A 683 28.97 20.88 -22.36
C LEU A 683 28.87 22.30 -21.76
N ARG A 684 29.98 22.86 -21.36
CA ARG A 684 30.05 24.23 -20.88
C ARG A 684 29.76 25.25 -22.01
N ALA A 685 30.34 25.05 -23.18
CA ALA A 685 30.06 25.85 -24.37
C ALA A 685 28.59 25.75 -24.83
N CYS A 686 27.95 24.58 -24.68
CA CYS A 686 26.51 24.41 -24.96
C CYS A 686 25.64 25.40 -24.19
N VAL A 687 25.99 25.67 -22.93
CA VAL A 687 25.26 26.60 -22.04
C VAL A 687 25.66 28.05 -22.34
N GLN A 688 26.93 28.32 -22.64
CA GLN A 688 27.44 29.66 -22.88
C GLN A 688 27.00 30.28 -24.20
N ASN A 689 27.22 29.56 -25.29
CA ASN A 689 27.02 30.07 -26.65
C ASN A 689 26.27 29.10 -27.58
N GLY A 690 25.99 27.89 -27.11
CA GLY A 690 25.33 26.80 -27.88
C GLY A 690 23.81 26.80 -27.78
N THR A 691 23.23 25.58 -27.81
CA THR A 691 21.77 25.37 -27.83
C THR A 691 21.05 25.78 -26.56
N ALA A 692 21.75 25.92 -25.42
CA ALA A 692 21.18 26.40 -24.14
C ALA A 692 21.50 27.86 -23.79
N ARG A 693 22.13 28.65 -24.69
CA ARG A 693 22.60 30.03 -24.44
C ARG A 693 21.53 30.99 -23.96
N ARG A 694 20.24 30.73 -24.23
CA ARG A 694 19.13 31.56 -23.74
C ARG A 694 18.86 31.37 -22.25
N LEU A 695 19.34 30.27 -21.67
CA LEU A 695 19.18 29.96 -20.26
C LEU A 695 20.32 30.54 -19.42
N ARG A 696 20.44 31.89 -19.41
CA ARG A 696 21.56 32.62 -18.81
C ARG A 696 21.91 32.22 -17.40
N ARG A 697 20.88 31.84 -16.61
CA ARG A 697 21.10 31.43 -15.23
C ARG A 697 21.95 30.16 -15.10
N LEU A 698 21.87 29.25 -16.06
CA LEU A 698 22.72 28.04 -16.07
C LEU A 698 24.20 28.43 -16.34
N ASP A 699 24.45 29.42 -17.18
CA ASP A 699 25.78 29.91 -17.40
C ASP A 699 26.36 30.59 -16.17
N GLU A 700 25.60 31.49 -15.52
CA GLU A 700 26.00 32.15 -14.29
C GLU A 700 26.35 31.22 -13.15
N LEU A 701 25.66 30.05 -13.07
CA LEU A 701 25.92 29.01 -12.07
C LEU A 701 27.02 28.01 -12.49
N GLY A 702 27.65 28.20 -13.65
CA GLY A 702 28.73 27.35 -14.11
C GLY A 702 28.29 25.96 -14.58
N VAL A 703 27.01 25.78 -14.97
CA VAL A 703 26.48 24.49 -15.40
C VAL A 703 27.19 23.99 -16.66
N CYS A 704 27.63 22.73 -16.62
CA CYS A 704 27.99 21.94 -17.78
C CYS A 704 26.76 21.09 -18.18
N GLY A 705 26.15 21.32 -19.35
CA GLY A 705 24.90 20.68 -19.69
C GLY A 705 24.60 20.56 -21.16
N LYS A 706 23.63 19.74 -21.52
CA LYS A 706 23.21 19.46 -22.88
C LYS A 706 21.71 19.43 -23.02
N THR A 707 21.21 20.05 -24.08
CA THR A 707 19.82 19.95 -24.53
C THR A 707 19.61 18.69 -25.35
N GLY A 708 18.45 18.06 -25.22
CA GLY A 708 17.99 16.98 -26.06
C GLY A 708 16.58 17.28 -26.58
N THR A 709 16.34 16.98 -27.83
CA THR A 709 15.00 16.97 -28.44
C THR A 709 14.88 15.67 -29.20
N ALA A 710 13.86 14.89 -28.91
CA ALA A 710 13.58 13.63 -29.59
C ALA A 710 12.16 13.65 -30.11
N GLU A 711 12.02 13.59 -31.44
CA GLU A 711 10.73 13.52 -32.12
C GLU A 711 9.98 12.23 -31.71
N VAL A 712 8.68 12.34 -31.48
CA VAL A 712 7.81 11.23 -31.07
C VAL A 712 6.81 10.93 -32.18
N GLY A 713 7.01 9.83 -32.88
CA GLY A 713 6.09 9.38 -33.92
C GLY A 713 5.96 10.34 -35.11
N SER A 714 4.82 10.28 -35.82
CA SER A 714 4.49 11.15 -36.96
C SER A 714 3.59 12.33 -36.57
N GLY A 715 3.38 12.56 -35.28
CA GLY A 715 2.33 13.45 -34.80
C GLY A 715 2.75 14.90 -34.51
N GLY A 716 4.01 15.30 -34.77
CA GLY A 716 4.48 16.65 -34.47
C GLY A 716 4.64 16.93 -32.97
N GLU A 717 5.02 15.94 -32.19
CA GLU A 717 5.30 16.03 -30.76
C GLU A 717 6.77 15.69 -30.50
N ASN A 718 7.35 16.31 -29.45
CA ASN A 718 8.73 16.08 -29.03
C ASN A 718 8.80 15.66 -27.56
N ASN A 719 9.86 14.94 -27.21
CA ASN A 719 10.35 14.86 -25.83
C ASN A 719 11.50 15.84 -25.66
N ALA A 720 11.31 16.83 -24.81
CA ALA A 720 12.29 17.85 -24.49
C ALA A 720 13.12 17.40 -23.29
N TRP A 721 14.45 17.35 -23.45
CA TRP A 721 15.38 16.90 -22.43
C TRP A 721 16.43 17.95 -22.09
N PHE A 722 16.88 17.95 -20.83
CA PHE A 722 18.09 18.66 -20.41
C PHE A 722 18.81 17.86 -19.33
N ALA A 723 20.10 17.61 -19.50
CA ALA A 723 20.92 16.99 -18.47
C ALA A 723 22.22 17.76 -18.29
N GLY A 724 22.73 17.76 -17.06
CA GLY A 724 23.96 18.48 -16.74
C GLY A 724 24.32 18.36 -15.28
N TYR A 725 25.38 19.07 -14.92
CA TYR A 725 25.90 19.11 -13.54
C TYR A 725 26.48 20.49 -13.22
N LEU A 726 26.50 20.78 -11.92
CA LEU A 726 27.14 21.97 -11.36
C LEU A 726 28.60 21.68 -11.00
N PRO A 727 29.43 22.72 -10.85
CA PRO A 727 30.70 22.57 -10.17
C PRO A 727 30.54 21.99 -8.77
N PRO A 728 31.54 21.23 -8.28
CA PRO A 728 31.46 20.64 -6.95
C PRO A 728 31.46 21.75 -5.87
N LEU A 729 30.70 21.47 -4.79
CA LEU A 729 30.66 22.32 -3.61
C LEU A 729 31.90 22.07 -2.73
N GLY A 730 33.01 22.71 -3.06
CA GLY A 730 34.31 22.45 -2.43
C GLY A 730 34.85 21.06 -2.73
N ASP A 731 35.93 20.65 -2.04
CA ASP A 731 36.66 19.42 -2.33
C ASP A 731 35.89 18.15 -1.89
N GLU A 732 35.08 18.24 -0.85
CA GLU A 732 34.31 17.11 -0.30
C GLU A 732 32.79 17.30 -0.35
N GLY A 733 32.30 18.43 -0.85
CA GLY A 733 30.90 18.77 -0.88
C GLY A 733 30.11 18.02 -1.98
N VAL A 734 28.80 18.23 -1.98
CA VAL A 734 27.89 17.66 -3.00
C VAL A 734 28.22 18.23 -4.38
N GLN A 735 28.28 17.36 -5.38
CA GLN A 735 28.30 17.77 -6.79
C GLN A 735 26.96 17.42 -7.41
N MET A 736 26.11 18.43 -7.55
CA MET A 736 24.76 18.23 -8.05
C MET A 736 24.78 17.91 -9.54
N CYS A 737 24.25 16.75 -9.90
CA CYS A 737 23.98 16.34 -11.26
C CYS A 737 22.47 16.12 -11.42
N PHE A 738 21.91 16.52 -12.56
CA PHE A 738 20.47 16.47 -12.79
C PHE A 738 20.11 16.05 -14.22
N CYS A 739 18.92 15.47 -14.35
CA CYS A 739 18.28 15.24 -15.64
C CYS A 739 16.81 15.63 -15.55
N ALA A 740 16.38 16.50 -16.45
CA ALA A 740 15.00 16.92 -16.62
C ALA A 740 14.45 16.45 -17.97
N VAL A 741 13.17 16.12 -18.00
CA VAL A 741 12.43 15.82 -19.23
C VAL A 741 11.03 16.39 -19.16
N VAL A 742 10.54 16.87 -20.29
CA VAL A 742 9.13 17.18 -20.50
C VAL A 742 8.69 16.38 -21.74
N TYR A 743 7.86 15.39 -21.50
CA TYR A 743 7.33 14.52 -22.54
C TYR A 743 6.14 15.16 -23.25
N TRP A 744 5.96 14.84 -24.51
CA TRP A 744 4.79 15.23 -25.30
C TRP A 744 4.61 16.76 -25.37
N VAL A 745 5.68 17.48 -25.69
CA VAL A 745 5.61 18.90 -26.00
C VAL A 745 5.31 19.10 -27.47
N GLN A 746 4.78 20.27 -27.84
CA GLN A 746 4.54 20.61 -29.26
C GLN A 746 5.84 20.62 -30.05
N ASP A 747 5.79 20.32 -31.34
CA ASP A 747 6.95 20.22 -32.23
C ASP A 747 7.86 21.46 -32.24
N ALA A 748 7.28 22.66 -32.10
CA ALA A 748 8.03 23.91 -32.01
C ALA A 748 8.82 24.07 -30.70
N VAL A 749 8.61 23.22 -29.69
CA VAL A 749 9.24 23.32 -28.37
C VAL A 749 10.45 22.39 -28.28
N HIS A 750 11.60 22.96 -28.00
CA HIS A 750 12.87 22.23 -27.92
C HIS A 750 13.33 22.02 -26.48
N GLY A 751 14.32 21.12 -26.30
CA GLY A 751 14.86 20.75 -24.99
C GLY A 751 15.28 21.92 -24.11
N GLY A 752 15.89 22.96 -24.69
CA GLY A 752 16.25 24.15 -23.96
C GLY A 752 15.05 24.97 -23.44
N GLU A 753 13.95 24.98 -24.19
CA GLU A 753 12.78 25.81 -23.86
C GLU A 753 11.85 25.16 -22.83
N ALA A 754 11.78 23.85 -22.77
CA ALA A 754 10.95 23.12 -21.81
C ALA A 754 11.77 22.54 -20.64
N ALA A 755 12.57 21.53 -20.89
CA ALA A 755 13.33 20.86 -19.84
C ALA A 755 14.46 21.73 -19.26
N GLY A 756 15.14 22.53 -20.12
CA GLY A 756 16.14 23.49 -19.64
C GLY A 756 15.53 24.56 -18.74
N GLN A 757 14.33 25.07 -19.09
CA GLN A 757 13.62 26.03 -18.24
C GLN A 757 13.15 25.40 -16.92
N LEU A 758 12.77 24.11 -16.91
CA LEU A 758 12.47 23.37 -15.68
C LEU A 758 13.68 23.39 -14.73
N VAL A 759 14.89 23.15 -15.26
CA VAL A 759 16.12 23.20 -14.45
C VAL A 759 16.41 24.61 -13.96
N VAL A 760 16.19 25.63 -14.78
CA VAL A 760 16.32 27.03 -14.35
C VAL A 760 15.39 27.36 -13.20
N ASP A 761 14.11 27.00 -13.32
CA ASP A 761 13.10 27.21 -12.27
C ASP A 761 13.48 26.48 -10.96
N PHE A 762 13.97 25.25 -11.09
CA PHE A 762 14.46 24.47 -9.97
C PHE A 762 15.66 25.14 -9.28
N LEU A 763 16.72 25.47 -10.03
CA LEU A 763 17.93 26.06 -9.46
C LEU A 763 17.68 27.49 -8.88
N ALA A 764 16.81 28.27 -9.50
CA ALA A 764 16.40 29.56 -8.97
C ALA A 764 15.70 29.42 -7.60
N ALA A 765 14.84 28.40 -7.43
CA ALA A 765 14.21 28.16 -6.16
C ALA A 765 15.18 27.59 -5.10
N VAL A 766 16.15 26.76 -5.49
CA VAL A 766 17.26 26.32 -4.61
C VAL A 766 18.07 27.53 -4.13
N GLU A 767 18.34 28.49 -4.99
CA GLU A 767 19.09 29.68 -4.67
C GLU A 767 18.33 30.63 -3.73
N GLN A 768 17.01 30.73 -3.90
CA GLN A 768 16.16 31.58 -3.06
C GLN A 768 16.03 31.04 -1.62
N ASP A 769 16.21 29.75 -1.40
CA ASP A 769 16.25 29.16 -0.07
C ASP A 769 17.66 29.16 0.51
N PRO A 770 17.95 29.96 1.55
CA PRO A 770 19.30 30.08 2.11
C PRO A 770 19.86 28.73 2.66
N ALA A 771 19.00 27.80 3.08
CA ALA A 771 19.44 26.51 3.59
C ALA A 771 19.79 25.56 2.44
N LEU A 772 19.02 25.57 1.36
CA LEU A 772 19.29 24.77 0.16
C LEU A 772 20.53 25.34 -0.56
N ARG A 773 20.61 26.67 -0.70
CA ARG A 773 21.74 27.32 -1.33
C ARG A 773 23.07 26.91 -0.68
N ARG A 774 23.17 26.99 0.65
CA ARG A 774 24.39 26.59 1.39
C ARG A 774 24.74 25.09 1.23
N ARG A 775 23.75 24.24 1.05
CA ARG A 775 23.97 22.81 0.93
C ARG A 775 24.32 22.35 -0.48
N PHE A 776 23.87 23.06 -1.50
CA PHE A 776 23.87 22.56 -2.87
C PHE A 776 24.50 23.51 -3.91
N LEU A 777 24.69 24.78 -3.61
CA LEU A 777 25.27 25.73 -4.55
C LEU A 777 26.58 26.31 -4.00
N ALA A 778 27.62 26.24 -4.80
CA ALA A 778 28.86 26.94 -4.49
C ALA A 778 28.61 28.46 -4.43
N GLU A 779 29.30 29.18 -3.54
CA GLU A 779 29.30 30.61 -3.58
C GLU A 779 29.99 31.04 -4.90
N VAL A 780 29.19 31.46 -5.86
CA VAL A 780 29.70 32.08 -7.06
C VAL A 780 30.37 33.39 -6.60
N GLY A 781 31.69 33.42 -6.63
CA GLY A 781 32.44 34.64 -6.27
C GLY A 781 31.88 35.81 -7.02
N ARG A 782 31.46 36.87 -6.29
CA ARG A 782 31.06 38.17 -6.85
C ARG A 782 32.22 38.85 -7.53
#